data_7e89671e8c092e559d6da4809644baf0
#
_entry.id   7e89671e8c092e559d6da4809644baf0
#
_cell.length_a   1.000
_cell.length_b   1.000
_cell.length_c   1.000
_cell.angle_alpha   90.00
_cell.angle_beta   90.00
_cell.angle_gamma   90.00
#
_symmetry.space_group_name_H-M   'P 1'
#
loop_
_entity.id
_entity.type
_entity.pdbx_description
1 polymer ?
#
loop_
_entity_poly.entity_id
_entity_poly.type
_entity_poly.pdbx_seq_one_letter_code
_entity_poly.pdbx_strand_id
1 'polypeptide(L)'
;MGTDEYTTKPTQKEQVDVDLLDELRRITTAAEVEELLERESLAWQPLGDQENNVGIVRSGSSPAQALAERMTNGIDAVIERAVTEGTIPSDLTSPREAVRALYDLDTDEYSSLTTTEVREKAEDTMTVRMLAGSDANHLTIETDDEGIGQRPDAFPETFLSLNKDGKITKPYLIGKYGQGGSNTFDFCEYAIIISQAAAGGDIGWSIVRFNERLDGTETYTDGVFEYCTRPDGQIPCIDAAVAPDWNGSTVRLVDYQASEFRNSLSPSRKSLYTVANRTMFGSLFPFILEDTRHEEFDGYDGKPKRRTIVGSRYRLDGTNDPVYRAGEFTRIDVGDLGDLRVKYWVLEETDTVSQFVDQTHPLVFTLHGQRHHAEPKRFLQQTDYSFLKDRLVVEVDCERLSQPGKRVFSSTRDRATEGEEYRRIKAALSDAFENHDELETLNEEFRARALNKSSSEQEEKAKDLLAKLLEEPDPSAVGPIKTDGSGADGGDGGGSTGGDGGVDPVEPLYETPQTVAIDNSADPLQARQGRVMRLRVKIDAVDLFEQEPDHEIRLEVSDDLDESLTYNNETALKDGWKRYQLAVDKDATLGGTGEIIVTAAWPGGTRSDTRTVEIASPPERSGSGGRGKVEPPEIHQVQADDQNKREVAGLTDDDAVVAYMTDSDGPGDVFVAMFNETIEPLRATNDTERTVEQYDRQYAAYMAFNEVMRHRELEEMDDEQPSDAYVKREQNRVAATLMRSITGGLNPDDLGVV
;
A
#
# COMPACT_ATOMS: atom_id res chain seq x y z
N MET A 1 -15.69 -63.68 9.27
CA MET A 1 -14.57 -63.60 10.20
C MET A 1 -14.28 -62.13 10.29
N GLY A 2 -14.77 -61.52 11.35
CA GLY A 2 -14.53 -60.09 11.61
C GLY A 2 -13.14 -59.92 12.21
N THR A 3 -12.35 -59.07 11.63
CA THR A 3 -11.15 -58.54 12.26
C THR A 3 -11.57 -57.42 13.16
N ASP A 4 -11.72 -57.68 14.47
CA ASP A 4 -11.74 -56.67 15.50
C ASP A 4 -10.37 -55.97 15.51
N GLU A 5 -10.31 -54.74 15.00
CA GLU A 5 -9.23 -53.79 15.28
C GLU A 5 -9.33 -53.45 16.78
N TYR A 6 -8.46 -54.11 17.58
CA TYR A 6 -8.17 -53.70 18.95
C TYR A 6 -7.48 -52.32 18.89
N THR A 7 -8.20 -51.24 19.00
CA THR A 7 -7.68 -49.94 19.39
C THR A 7 -7.17 -50.09 20.84
N THR A 8 -5.89 -50.37 21.00
CA THR A 8 -5.22 -50.32 22.29
C THR A 8 -5.31 -48.88 22.82
N LYS A 9 -5.81 -48.70 24.05
CA LYS A 9 -5.76 -47.39 24.70
C LYS A 9 -4.30 -46.94 24.81
N PRO A 10 -3.99 -45.66 24.51
CA PRO A 10 -2.65 -45.14 24.61
C PRO A 10 -2.07 -45.40 26.04
N THR A 11 -0.80 -45.64 26.11
CA THR A 11 -0.09 -45.70 27.40
C THR A 11 -0.12 -44.35 28.09
N GLN A 12 0.14 -44.28 29.39
CA GLN A 12 0.15 -43.01 30.11
C GLN A 12 1.21 -42.04 29.55
N LYS A 13 2.36 -42.54 29.04
CA LYS A 13 3.40 -41.75 28.40
C LYS A 13 2.90 -41.19 27.04
N GLU A 14 2.33 -42.06 26.22
CA GLU A 14 1.77 -41.64 24.91
C GLU A 14 0.68 -40.56 25.09
N GLN A 15 -0.13 -40.64 26.14
CA GLN A 15 -1.14 -39.60 26.41
C GLN A 15 -0.49 -38.26 26.80
N VAL A 16 0.58 -38.27 27.62
CA VAL A 16 1.34 -37.07 27.98
C VAL A 16 1.98 -36.42 26.73
N ASP A 17 2.55 -37.27 25.85
CA ASP A 17 3.16 -36.80 24.61
C ASP A 17 2.13 -36.22 23.63
N VAL A 18 0.89 -36.79 23.54
CA VAL A 18 -0.23 -36.23 22.76
C VAL A 18 -0.61 -34.85 23.31
N ASP A 19 -0.85 -34.77 24.61
CA ASP A 19 -1.30 -33.56 25.29
C ASP A 19 -0.27 -32.42 25.11
N LEU A 20 1.03 -32.72 25.18
CA LEU A 20 2.10 -31.75 24.96
C LEU A 20 2.17 -31.28 23.52
N LEU A 21 2.06 -32.17 22.53
CA LEU A 21 2.08 -31.80 21.12
C LEU A 21 0.88 -30.91 20.78
N ASP A 22 -0.30 -31.28 21.26
CA ASP A 22 -1.54 -30.50 21.09
C ASP A 22 -1.41 -29.13 21.74
N GLU A 23 -0.78 -29.03 22.91
CA GLU A 23 -0.55 -27.76 23.58
C GLU A 23 0.41 -26.87 22.80
N LEU A 24 1.59 -27.39 22.39
CA LEU A 24 2.54 -26.65 21.56
C LEU A 24 1.92 -26.10 20.27
N ARG A 25 0.93 -26.83 19.73
CA ARG A 25 0.20 -26.42 18.51
C ARG A 25 -0.94 -25.45 18.78
N ARG A 26 -1.38 -25.25 20.03
CA ARG A 26 -2.45 -24.31 20.39
C ARG A 26 -1.94 -22.97 20.89
N ILE A 27 -0.74 -22.91 21.43
CA ILE A 27 -0.14 -21.67 21.96
C ILE A 27 -0.15 -20.58 20.90
N THR A 28 -0.72 -19.44 21.25
CA THR A 28 -0.78 -18.24 20.38
C THR A 28 -0.31 -16.97 21.07
N THR A 29 -0.10 -16.97 22.38
CA THR A 29 0.33 -15.80 23.17
C THR A 29 1.57 -16.10 24.01
N ALA A 30 2.34 -15.07 24.34
CA ALA A 30 3.50 -15.18 25.20
C ALA A 30 3.15 -15.74 26.59
N ALA A 31 1.99 -15.36 27.16
CA ALA A 31 1.53 -15.85 28.46
C ALA A 31 1.33 -17.38 28.48
N GLU A 32 0.78 -17.93 27.39
CA GLU A 32 0.63 -19.40 27.25
C GLU A 32 1.99 -20.12 27.15
N VAL A 33 2.99 -19.50 26.52
CA VAL A 33 4.37 -20.03 26.50
C VAL A 33 4.93 -20.03 27.91
N GLU A 34 4.76 -18.96 28.67
CA GLU A 34 5.27 -18.86 30.05
C GLU A 34 4.64 -19.93 30.96
N GLU A 35 3.35 -20.21 30.84
CA GLU A 35 2.69 -21.30 31.56
C GLU A 35 3.28 -22.68 31.25
N LEU A 36 3.62 -22.92 29.98
CA LEU A 36 4.32 -24.14 29.56
C LEU A 36 5.73 -24.22 30.19
N LEU A 37 6.49 -23.13 30.12
CA LEU A 37 7.87 -23.07 30.63
C LEU A 37 7.95 -23.23 32.15
N GLU A 38 6.96 -22.74 32.91
CA GLU A 38 6.88 -22.93 34.36
C GLU A 38 6.68 -24.41 34.77
N ARG A 39 5.99 -25.16 33.95
CA ARG A 39 5.66 -26.54 34.20
C ARG A 39 6.75 -27.51 33.76
N GLU A 40 7.41 -27.21 32.63
CA GLU A 40 8.44 -28.07 32.05
C GLU A 40 9.82 -27.78 32.67
N SER A 41 10.59 -28.86 32.98
CA SER A 41 11.96 -28.74 33.49
C SER A 41 12.95 -28.59 32.31
N LEU A 42 13.17 -27.35 31.89
CA LEU A 42 14.01 -27.01 30.75
C LEU A 42 15.30 -26.29 31.18
N ALA A 43 16.35 -26.42 30.37
CA ALA A 43 17.57 -25.64 30.43
C ALA A 43 17.68 -24.76 29.20
N TRP A 44 18.52 -23.73 29.24
CA TRP A 44 18.68 -22.78 28.15
C TRP A 44 20.10 -22.76 27.63
N GLN A 45 20.24 -22.67 26.31
CA GLN A 45 21.54 -22.57 25.64
C GLN A 45 21.54 -21.39 24.68
N PRO A 46 22.68 -20.68 24.52
CA PRO A 46 22.76 -19.56 23.56
C PRO A 46 22.57 -20.06 22.14
N LEU A 47 21.73 -19.31 21.38
CA LEU A 47 21.49 -19.59 19.97
C LEU A 47 22.79 -19.53 19.17
N GLY A 48 23.06 -20.55 18.37
CA GLY A 48 24.27 -20.69 17.57
C GLY A 48 25.53 -20.94 18.39
N ASP A 49 25.43 -21.40 19.63
CA ASP A 49 26.53 -21.60 20.59
C ASP A 49 27.35 -20.32 20.86
N GLN A 50 26.71 -19.13 20.72
CA GLN A 50 27.36 -17.82 20.86
C GLN A 50 26.59 -16.95 21.85
N GLU A 51 27.30 -16.46 22.91
CA GLU A 51 26.69 -15.59 23.92
C GLU A 51 26.46 -14.14 23.41
N ASN A 52 27.19 -13.71 22.37
CA ASN A 52 27.07 -12.38 21.76
C ASN A 52 26.31 -12.44 20.42
N ASN A 53 25.23 -13.17 20.35
CA ASN A 53 24.49 -13.47 19.12
C ASN A 53 23.49 -12.36 18.69
N VAL A 54 23.25 -11.35 19.54
CA VAL A 54 22.27 -10.26 19.28
C VAL A 54 22.56 -9.53 17.98
N GLY A 55 23.82 -9.17 17.72
CA GLY A 55 24.19 -8.46 16.50
C GLY A 55 24.02 -9.30 15.21
N ILE A 56 23.97 -10.62 15.31
CA ILE A 56 23.73 -11.50 14.18
C ILE A 56 22.23 -11.64 13.92
N VAL A 57 21.43 -11.81 14.97
CA VAL A 57 19.97 -11.94 14.87
C VAL A 57 19.34 -10.59 14.47
N ARG A 58 19.77 -9.49 15.09
CA ARG A 58 19.34 -8.12 14.78
C ARG A 58 20.08 -7.54 13.57
N SER A 59 19.91 -8.16 12.43
CA SER A 59 20.64 -7.79 11.19
C SER A 59 20.06 -6.57 10.45
N GLY A 60 19.01 -5.92 10.98
CA GLY A 60 18.39 -4.72 10.41
C GLY A 60 17.37 -4.98 9.31
N SER A 61 16.89 -6.21 9.14
CA SER A 61 15.71 -6.50 8.27
C SER A 61 14.42 -5.97 8.89
N SER A 62 13.40 -5.73 8.07
CA SER A 62 12.05 -5.46 8.56
C SER A 62 11.32 -6.76 8.94
N PRO A 63 10.24 -6.68 9.76
CA PRO A 63 9.42 -7.86 10.07
C PRO A 63 8.94 -8.60 8.83
N ALA A 64 8.52 -7.86 7.80
CA ALA A 64 8.04 -8.45 6.54
C ALA A 64 9.15 -9.21 5.78
N GLN A 65 10.37 -8.69 5.77
CA GLN A 65 11.50 -9.32 5.10
C GLN A 65 12.00 -10.57 5.85
N ALA A 66 12.07 -10.48 7.17
CA ALA A 66 12.42 -11.64 8.01
C ALA A 66 11.41 -12.79 7.81
N LEU A 67 10.12 -12.48 7.72
CA LEU A 67 9.08 -13.47 7.44
C LEU A 67 9.22 -14.11 6.05
N ALA A 68 9.63 -13.34 5.04
CA ALA A 68 9.89 -13.90 3.70
C ALA A 68 11.02 -14.94 3.68
N GLU A 69 12.03 -14.76 4.52
CA GLU A 69 13.08 -15.76 4.71
C GLU A 69 12.53 -17.07 5.30
N ARG A 70 11.58 -16.95 6.22
CA ARG A 70 10.92 -18.12 6.80
C ARG A 70 10.11 -18.87 5.75
N MET A 71 9.35 -18.12 4.90
CA MET A 71 8.62 -18.69 3.76
C MET A 71 9.57 -19.42 2.80
N THR A 72 10.73 -18.81 2.49
CA THR A 72 11.76 -19.43 1.66
C THR A 72 12.28 -20.73 2.24
N ASN A 73 12.48 -20.77 3.55
CA ASN A 73 13.00 -21.98 4.21
C ASN A 73 12.00 -23.14 4.14
N GLY A 74 10.69 -22.87 4.25
CA GLY A 74 9.65 -23.87 4.04
C GLY A 74 9.64 -24.41 2.60
N ILE A 75 9.72 -23.54 1.60
CA ILE A 75 9.83 -23.94 0.20
C ILE A 75 11.08 -24.79 -0.04
N ASP A 76 12.24 -24.35 0.46
CA ASP A 76 13.49 -25.10 0.33
C ASP A 76 13.40 -26.49 0.98
N ALA A 77 12.72 -26.62 2.12
CA ALA A 77 12.52 -27.90 2.80
C ALA A 77 11.70 -28.89 1.95
N VAL A 78 10.68 -28.39 1.23
CA VAL A 78 9.86 -29.21 0.31
C VAL A 78 10.70 -29.67 -0.90
N ILE A 79 11.50 -28.77 -1.50
CA ILE A 79 12.40 -29.13 -2.60
C ILE A 79 13.42 -30.18 -2.13
N GLU A 80 14.01 -29.96 -0.97
CA GLU A 80 15.03 -30.86 -0.43
C GLU A 80 14.48 -32.25 -0.14
N ARG A 81 13.23 -32.32 0.36
CA ARG A 81 12.53 -33.60 0.53
C ARG A 81 12.34 -34.29 -0.81
N ALA A 82 11.84 -33.60 -1.82
CA ALA A 82 11.60 -34.19 -3.15
C ALA A 82 12.89 -34.75 -3.79
N VAL A 83 14.03 -34.07 -3.60
CA VAL A 83 15.34 -34.54 -4.05
C VAL A 83 15.77 -35.76 -3.23
N THR A 84 15.62 -35.73 -1.90
CA THR A 84 16.08 -36.79 -1.00
C THR A 84 15.28 -38.08 -1.19
N GLU A 85 14.00 -38.00 -1.41
CA GLU A 85 13.12 -39.13 -1.70
C GLU A 85 13.23 -39.60 -3.15
N GLY A 86 13.98 -38.92 -4.01
CA GLY A 86 14.17 -39.27 -5.42
C GLY A 86 12.97 -38.95 -6.31
N THR A 87 12.04 -38.14 -5.83
CA THR A 87 10.88 -37.64 -6.63
C THR A 87 11.37 -36.76 -7.77
N ILE A 88 12.44 -35.96 -7.54
CA ILE A 88 13.11 -35.17 -8.57
C ILE A 88 14.61 -35.47 -8.58
N PRO A 89 15.35 -35.21 -9.69
CA PRO A 89 16.77 -35.45 -9.81
C PRO A 89 17.60 -34.67 -8.77
N SER A 90 18.73 -35.21 -8.37
CA SER A 90 19.65 -34.57 -7.43
C SER A 90 20.73 -33.68 -8.10
N ASP A 91 20.86 -33.76 -9.41
CA ASP A 91 21.85 -33.04 -10.23
C ASP A 91 21.30 -31.73 -10.82
N LEU A 92 20.17 -31.24 -10.29
CA LEU A 92 19.57 -29.97 -10.66
C LEU A 92 20.50 -28.82 -10.31
N THR A 93 20.58 -27.83 -11.20
CA THR A 93 21.51 -26.71 -11.13
C THR A 93 20.87 -25.39 -10.67
N SER A 94 19.55 -25.35 -10.58
CA SER A 94 18.80 -24.15 -10.18
C SER A 94 17.45 -24.49 -9.53
N PRO A 95 16.90 -23.59 -8.69
CA PRO A 95 15.55 -23.74 -8.16
C PRO A 95 14.45 -23.83 -9.25
N ARG A 96 14.65 -23.16 -10.39
CA ARG A 96 13.71 -23.23 -11.53
C ARG A 96 13.65 -24.63 -12.15
N GLU A 97 14.79 -25.31 -12.22
CA GLU A 97 14.81 -26.72 -12.64
C GLU A 97 14.06 -27.62 -11.67
N ALA A 98 14.15 -27.34 -10.36
CA ALA A 98 13.38 -28.07 -9.34
C ALA A 98 11.86 -27.86 -9.51
N VAL A 99 11.40 -26.63 -9.78
CA VAL A 99 9.98 -26.34 -10.10
C VAL A 99 9.50 -27.15 -11.30
N ARG A 100 10.27 -27.12 -12.40
CA ARG A 100 9.93 -27.86 -13.62
C ARG A 100 9.84 -29.35 -13.38
N ALA A 101 10.82 -29.89 -12.64
CA ALA A 101 10.87 -31.32 -12.33
C ALA A 101 9.73 -31.75 -11.39
N LEU A 102 9.37 -30.92 -10.40
CA LEU A 102 8.36 -31.26 -9.40
C LEU A 102 6.92 -31.15 -9.97
N TYR A 103 6.68 -30.14 -10.80
CA TYR A 103 5.32 -29.83 -11.27
C TYR A 103 5.07 -30.22 -12.74
N ASP A 104 6.06 -30.79 -13.42
CA ASP A 104 6.01 -31.14 -14.85
C ASP A 104 5.59 -29.94 -15.72
N LEU A 105 6.20 -28.80 -15.48
CA LEU A 105 5.94 -27.56 -16.20
C LEU A 105 6.96 -27.37 -17.32
N ASP A 106 6.50 -26.99 -18.52
CA ASP A 106 7.39 -26.62 -19.64
C ASP A 106 8.17 -25.34 -19.31
N THR A 107 7.57 -24.45 -18.49
CA THR A 107 8.14 -23.20 -17.99
C THR A 107 8.01 -23.14 -16.48
N ASP A 108 8.77 -22.26 -15.85
CA ASP A 108 8.69 -21.95 -14.42
C ASP A 108 7.60 -20.91 -14.11
N GLU A 109 6.70 -20.66 -15.04
CA GLU A 109 5.62 -19.70 -14.92
C GLU A 109 4.28 -20.44 -14.75
N TYR A 110 3.47 -19.96 -13.81
CA TYR A 110 2.15 -20.53 -13.51
C TYR A 110 1.03 -19.99 -14.39
N SER A 111 1.32 -19.07 -15.31
CA SER A 111 0.34 -18.43 -16.19
C SER A 111 -0.39 -19.41 -17.13
N SER A 112 0.21 -20.58 -17.37
CA SER A 112 -0.42 -21.66 -18.16
C SER A 112 -1.39 -22.53 -17.36
N LEU A 113 -1.38 -22.44 -16.03
CA LEU A 113 -2.21 -23.23 -15.13
C LEU A 113 -3.51 -22.52 -14.77
N THR A 114 -4.56 -23.28 -14.51
CA THR A 114 -5.78 -22.74 -13.91
C THR A 114 -5.56 -22.35 -12.45
N THR A 115 -6.41 -21.46 -11.93
CA THR A 115 -6.37 -21.07 -10.52
C THR A 115 -6.52 -22.29 -9.57
N THR A 116 -7.26 -23.31 -9.98
CA THR A 116 -7.44 -24.55 -9.19
C THR A 116 -6.14 -25.35 -9.14
N GLU A 117 -5.47 -25.57 -10.27
CA GLU A 117 -4.20 -26.29 -10.33
C GLU A 117 -3.10 -25.58 -9.55
N VAL A 118 -3.03 -24.24 -9.62
CA VAL A 118 -2.08 -23.45 -8.82
C VAL A 118 -2.36 -23.60 -7.32
N ARG A 119 -3.63 -23.60 -6.91
CA ARG A 119 -4.01 -23.79 -5.51
C ARG A 119 -3.67 -25.19 -5.00
N GLU A 120 -3.93 -26.24 -5.78
CA GLU A 120 -3.53 -27.61 -5.42
C GLU A 120 -2.03 -27.70 -5.18
N LYS A 121 -1.21 -27.15 -6.08
CA LYS A 121 0.25 -27.09 -5.88
C LYS A 121 0.67 -26.28 -4.65
N ALA A 122 -0.07 -25.23 -4.31
CA ALA A 122 0.18 -24.42 -3.13
C ALA A 122 -0.11 -25.18 -1.82
N GLU A 123 -1.15 -26.00 -1.81
CA GLU A 123 -1.50 -26.88 -0.68
C GLU A 123 -0.42 -27.93 -0.43
N ASP A 124 0.23 -28.43 -1.49
CA ASP A 124 1.34 -29.38 -1.40
C ASP A 124 2.70 -28.74 -1.02
N THR A 125 2.76 -27.39 -0.96
CA THR A 125 4.02 -26.69 -0.64
C THR A 125 4.09 -26.36 0.84
N MET A 126 3.34 -25.38 1.29
CA MET A 126 3.31 -24.98 2.69
C MET A 126 2.10 -24.09 2.97
N THR A 127 1.77 -23.96 4.26
CA THR A 127 0.77 -23.00 4.73
C THR A 127 1.41 -21.99 5.68
N VAL A 128 1.14 -20.71 5.45
CA VAL A 128 1.42 -19.63 6.39
C VAL A 128 0.12 -19.24 7.05
N ARG A 129 0.04 -19.37 8.38
CA ARG A 129 -1.18 -19.04 9.15
C ARG A 129 -0.99 -17.79 9.96
N MET A 130 -1.99 -16.95 9.94
CA MET A 130 -2.13 -15.80 10.83
C MET A 130 -3.12 -16.17 11.93
N LEU A 131 -2.65 -16.21 13.16
CA LEU A 131 -3.38 -16.55 14.38
C LEU A 131 -3.52 -15.29 15.24
N ALA A 132 -4.49 -15.30 16.16
CA ALA A 132 -4.57 -14.26 17.18
C ALA A 132 -3.31 -14.31 18.06
N GLY A 133 -2.80 -13.16 18.44
CA GLY A 133 -1.73 -13.00 19.41
C GLY A 133 -2.23 -12.20 20.61
N SER A 134 -1.32 -11.59 21.37
CA SER A 134 -1.67 -10.80 22.55
C SER A 134 -2.47 -9.54 22.23
N ASP A 135 -2.25 -8.93 21.06
CA ASP A 135 -2.99 -7.75 20.58
C ASP A 135 -2.96 -7.62 19.04
N ALA A 136 -3.58 -6.56 18.51
CA ALA A 136 -3.70 -6.34 17.07
C ALA A 136 -2.35 -6.04 16.35
N ASN A 137 -1.31 -5.63 17.06
CA ASN A 137 0.03 -5.37 16.51
C ASN A 137 0.99 -6.54 16.73
N HIS A 138 0.66 -7.45 17.66
CA HIS A 138 1.43 -8.63 18.02
C HIS A 138 0.59 -9.88 17.74
N LEU A 139 0.68 -10.34 16.49
CA LEU A 139 -0.05 -11.50 15.99
C LEU A 139 0.86 -12.73 16.04
N THR A 140 0.27 -13.90 16.19
CA THR A 140 1.04 -15.13 16.03
C THR A 140 1.02 -15.59 14.58
N ILE A 141 2.22 -15.81 14.02
CA ILE A 141 2.40 -16.27 12.65
C ILE A 141 3.05 -17.63 12.64
N GLU A 142 2.41 -18.56 11.95
CA GLU A 142 2.90 -19.93 11.81
C GLU A 142 3.26 -20.21 10.36
N THR A 143 4.41 -20.86 10.16
CA THR A 143 4.75 -21.51 8.89
C THR A 143 4.77 -23.00 9.10
N ASP A 144 4.06 -23.73 8.26
CA ASP A 144 3.85 -25.16 8.36
C ASP A 144 4.13 -25.79 6.99
N ASP A 145 5.18 -26.62 6.89
CA ASP A 145 5.63 -27.26 5.67
C ASP A 145 5.71 -28.79 5.84
N GLU A 146 5.42 -29.51 4.78
CA GLU A 146 5.63 -30.94 4.66
C GLU A 146 7.00 -31.25 4.01
N GLY A 147 8.03 -30.48 4.36
CA GLY A 147 9.37 -30.62 3.81
C GLY A 147 10.17 -31.76 4.39
N ILE A 148 11.51 -31.66 4.23
CA ILE A 148 12.45 -32.71 4.69
C ILE A 148 12.42 -32.91 6.22
N GLY A 149 12.00 -31.89 6.98
CA GLY A 149 12.03 -31.88 8.44
C GLY A 149 13.41 -32.10 9.01
N GLN A 150 13.50 -32.10 10.33
CA GLN A 150 14.77 -32.31 11.04
C GLN A 150 14.59 -33.28 12.20
N ARG A 151 15.63 -34.09 12.47
CA ARG A 151 15.70 -34.88 13.68
C ARG A 151 16.06 -34.01 14.89
N PRO A 152 15.67 -34.36 16.12
CA PRO A 152 15.98 -33.57 17.31
C PRO A 152 17.47 -33.24 17.46
N ASP A 153 18.34 -34.21 17.19
CA ASP A 153 19.81 -34.09 17.29
C ASP A 153 20.41 -33.14 16.23
N ALA A 154 19.66 -32.81 15.16
CA ALA A 154 20.09 -31.89 14.11
C ALA A 154 19.71 -30.41 14.36
N PHE A 155 18.82 -30.12 15.30
CA PHE A 155 18.34 -28.74 15.56
C PHE A 155 19.47 -27.73 15.81
N PRO A 156 20.52 -28.04 16.65
CA PRO A 156 21.61 -27.10 16.88
C PRO A 156 22.42 -26.75 15.62
N GLU A 157 22.40 -27.65 14.63
CA GLU A 157 23.14 -27.48 13.37
C GLU A 157 22.26 -26.88 12.26
N THR A 158 20.93 -26.76 12.48
CA THR A 158 19.94 -26.32 11.48
C THR A 158 19.13 -25.13 11.98
N PHE A 159 17.98 -25.36 12.60
CA PHE A 159 17.06 -24.27 13.04
C PHE A 159 17.68 -23.31 14.06
N LEU A 160 18.55 -23.83 14.92
CA LEU A 160 19.13 -23.11 16.06
C LEU A 160 20.58 -22.68 15.79
N SER A 161 21.07 -22.90 14.57
CA SER A 161 22.40 -22.45 14.16
C SER A 161 22.38 -21.00 13.69
N LEU A 162 23.52 -20.33 13.86
CA LEU A 162 23.83 -19.03 13.26
C LEU A 162 25.00 -19.23 12.29
N ASN A 163 24.82 -18.79 11.04
CA ASN A 163 25.87 -18.84 10.00
C ASN A 163 26.38 -20.26 9.60
N LYS A 164 25.68 -21.34 9.95
CA LYS A 164 26.00 -22.66 9.42
C LYS A 164 25.25 -22.90 8.13
N ASP A 165 25.96 -23.20 7.06
CA ASP A 165 25.41 -23.25 5.72
C ASP A 165 25.51 -24.64 5.10
N GLY A 166 24.45 -25.41 5.26
CA GLY A 166 24.28 -26.68 4.55
C GLY A 166 23.74 -26.52 3.11
N LYS A 167 23.38 -25.29 2.68
CA LYS A 167 22.70 -25.02 1.39
C LYS A 167 23.66 -24.67 0.25
N ILE A 168 24.90 -24.24 0.53
CA ILE A 168 25.89 -23.83 -0.51
C ILE A 168 26.13 -24.94 -1.56
N THR A 169 26.07 -26.19 -1.15
CA THR A 169 26.30 -27.36 -2.03
C THR A 169 25.04 -27.82 -2.76
N LYS A 170 23.90 -27.16 -2.54
CA LYS A 170 22.58 -27.52 -3.07
C LYS A 170 22.08 -26.41 -3.99
N PRO A 171 22.53 -26.36 -5.26
CA PRO A 171 22.21 -25.26 -6.16
C PRO A 171 20.71 -25.15 -6.52
N TYR A 172 19.96 -26.20 -6.28
CA TYR A 172 18.51 -26.27 -6.50
C TYR A 172 17.69 -25.60 -5.39
N LEU A 173 18.29 -25.15 -4.29
CA LEU A 173 17.62 -24.38 -3.23
C LEU A 173 17.69 -22.88 -3.48
N ILE A 174 16.67 -22.16 -3.01
CA ILE A 174 16.52 -20.71 -3.15
C ILE A 174 17.43 -19.97 -2.17
N GLY A 175 17.40 -20.34 -0.89
CA GLY A 175 18.23 -19.76 0.16
C GLY A 175 19.68 -20.24 0.07
N LYS A 176 20.64 -19.31 0.21
CA LYS A 176 22.08 -19.61 0.06
C LYS A 176 22.92 -19.32 1.30
N TYR A 177 22.47 -18.49 2.23
CA TYR A 177 23.36 -17.91 3.26
C TYR A 177 23.10 -18.38 4.68
N GLY A 178 22.05 -19.18 4.93
CA GLY A 178 21.77 -19.79 6.25
C GLY A 178 21.47 -18.81 7.40
N GLN A 179 21.35 -17.51 7.12
CA GLN A 179 21.16 -16.47 8.15
C GLN A 179 19.70 -15.99 8.27
N GLY A 180 18.91 -16.19 7.25
CA GLY A 180 17.60 -15.51 7.12
C GLY A 180 16.56 -15.96 8.14
N GLY A 181 16.59 -17.24 8.55
CA GLY A 181 15.58 -17.79 9.46
C GLY A 181 15.66 -17.24 10.90
N SER A 182 16.87 -16.97 11.39
CA SER A 182 17.08 -16.45 12.75
C SER A 182 16.64 -15.00 12.93
N ASN A 183 16.61 -14.20 11.84
CA ASN A 183 16.17 -12.81 11.90
C ASN A 183 14.71 -12.65 12.34
N THR A 184 13.87 -13.70 12.16
CA THR A 184 12.46 -13.65 12.62
C THR A 184 12.36 -13.63 14.14
N PHE A 185 13.38 -14.11 14.86
CA PHE A 185 13.37 -14.17 16.32
C PHE A 185 13.47 -12.78 16.97
N ASP A 186 13.99 -11.78 16.27
CA ASP A 186 14.01 -10.37 16.75
C ASP A 186 12.63 -9.71 16.80
N PHE A 187 11.67 -10.30 16.09
CA PHE A 187 10.34 -9.70 15.92
C PHE A 187 9.22 -10.48 16.63
N CYS A 188 9.53 -11.47 17.43
CA CYS A 188 8.56 -12.22 18.23
C CYS A 188 9.02 -12.35 19.69
N GLU A 189 8.09 -12.52 20.60
CA GLU A 189 8.42 -12.78 22.02
C GLU A 189 9.00 -14.19 22.19
N TYR A 190 8.40 -15.17 21.51
CA TYR A 190 8.87 -16.54 21.48
C TYR A 190 8.75 -17.13 20.08
N ALA A 191 9.67 -18.04 19.72
CA ALA A 191 9.52 -18.87 18.55
C ALA A 191 9.45 -20.34 18.95
N ILE A 192 8.35 -21.01 18.63
CA ILE A 192 8.17 -22.46 18.86
C ILE A 192 8.52 -23.18 17.57
N ILE A 193 9.43 -24.13 17.65
CA ILE A 193 9.89 -24.95 16.53
C ILE A 193 9.52 -26.40 16.82
N ILE A 194 8.78 -27.04 15.93
CA ILE A 194 8.41 -28.45 15.99
C ILE A 194 8.83 -29.07 14.66
N SER A 195 9.54 -30.18 14.67
CA SER A 195 9.94 -30.85 13.42
C SER A 195 10.12 -32.33 13.56
N GLN A 196 9.73 -33.05 12.50
CA GLN A 196 10.01 -34.48 12.34
C GLN A 196 10.63 -34.69 10.95
N ALA A 197 11.71 -35.44 10.90
CA ALA A 197 12.35 -35.75 9.63
C ALA A 197 11.46 -36.67 8.76
N ALA A 198 11.43 -36.40 7.45
CA ALA A 198 10.70 -37.24 6.48
C ALA A 198 11.11 -38.72 6.52
N ALA A 199 12.35 -39.00 6.92
CA ALA A 199 12.84 -40.35 7.15
C ALA A 199 12.28 -41.04 8.43
N GLY A 200 11.42 -40.30 9.19
CA GLY A 200 10.86 -40.72 10.45
C GLY A 200 11.78 -40.47 11.65
N GLY A 201 11.36 -40.90 12.83
CA GLY A 201 12.03 -40.67 14.11
C GLY A 201 11.20 -39.76 15.01
N ASP A 202 11.71 -39.51 16.22
CA ASP A 202 11.01 -38.68 17.20
C ASP A 202 10.79 -37.26 16.71
N ILE A 203 9.71 -36.64 17.16
CA ILE A 203 9.37 -35.25 16.90
C ILE A 203 10.17 -34.37 17.85
N GLY A 204 11.11 -33.59 17.33
CA GLY A 204 11.84 -32.60 18.11
C GLY A 204 11.06 -31.31 18.29
N TRP A 205 11.24 -30.63 19.44
CA TRP A 205 10.72 -29.28 19.63
C TRP A 205 11.69 -28.43 20.46
N SER A 206 11.63 -27.12 20.24
CA SER A 206 12.36 -26.15 21.05
C SER A 206 11.65 -24.79 21.02
N ILE A 207 11.93 -23.96 22.01
CA ILE A 207 11.44 -22.60 22.11
C ILE A 207 12.64 -21.67 22.12
N VAL A 208 12.63 -20.65 21.26
CA VAL A 208 13.64 -19.58 21.22
C VAL A 208 13.03 -18.33 21.88
N ARG A 209 13.85 -17.62 22.67
CA ARG A 209 13.48 -16.34 23.28
C ARG A 209 14.67 -15.38 23.32
N PHE A 210 14.39 -14.11 23.50
CA PHE A 210 15.38 -13.12 23.90
C PHE A 210 15.43 -13.02 25.43
N ASN A 211 16.61 -13.11 26.02
CA ASN A 211 16.83 -12.97 27.44
C ASN A 211 17.66 -11.73 27.73
N GLU A 212 17.05 -10.72 28.38
CA GLU A 212 17.77 -9.56 28.89
C GLU A 212 18.58 -9.96 30.13
N ARG A 213 19.89 -10.19 29.93
CA ARG A 213 20.79 -10.49 31.02
C ARG A 213 21.04 -9.22 31.84
N LEU A 214 20.39 -9.10 32.98
CA LEU A 214 20.74 -8.16 34.02
C LEU A 214 21.84 -8.78 34.89
N ASP A 215 23.10 -8.35 34.75
CA ASP A 215 24.08 -8.68 35.77
C ASP A 215 23.80 -7.74 36.96
N GLY A 216 23.93 -8.24 38.19
CA GLY A 216 23.62 -7.51 39.42
C GLY A 216 24.46 -6.26 39.69
N THR A 217 25.17 -5.72 38.70
CA THR A 217 26.08 -4.54 38.78
C THR A 217 25.52 -3.30 38.07
N GLU A 218 24.24 -3.33 37.64
CA GLU A 218 23.58 -2.28 36.83
C GLU A 218 24.20 -2.07 35.42
N THR A 219 25.13 -2.91 35.01
CA THR A 219 25.67 -2.86 33.66
C THR A 219 24.77 -3.72 32.76
N TYR A 220 24.00 -3.09 31.84
CA TYR A 220 23.24 -3.79 30.81
C TYR A 220 24.22 -4.53 29.90
N THR A 221 24.13 -5.83 29.88
CA THR A 221 24.66 -6.61 28.76
C THR A 221 23.61 -6.53 27.63
N ASP A 222 24.04 -6.62 26.37
CA ASP A 222 23.13 -6.54 25.20
C ASP A 222 22.07 -7.67 25.13
N GLY A 223 21.94 -8.50 26.16
CA GLY A 223 21.09 -9.68 26.21
C GLY A 223 21.61 -10.82 25.34
N VAL A 224 20.84 -11.89 25.21
CA VAL A 224 21.17 -13.07 24.41
C VAL A 224 19.92 -13.73 23.89
N PHE A 225 19.92 -14.16 22.63
CA PHE A 225 18.93 -15.12 22.14
C PHE A 225 19.33 -16.52 22.59
N GLU A 226 18.40 -17.26 23.18
CA GLU A 226 18.64 -18.60 23.71
C GLU A 226 17.49 -19.54 23.34
N TYR A 227 17.77 -20.82 23.32
CA TYR A 227 16.79 -21.87 23.04
C TYR A 227 16.73 -22.88 24.16
N CYS A 228 15.55 -23.50 24.32
CA CYS A 228 15.35 -24.49 25.39
C CYS A 228 15.85 -25.85 24.99
N THR A 229 16.43 -26.54 26.01
CA THR A 229 16.85 -27.93 25.96
C THR A 229 16.38 -28.67 27.20
N ARG A 230 16.52 -30.00 27.24
CA ARG A 230 16.44 -30.76 28.48
C ARG A 230 17.64 -30.40 29.38
N PRO A 231 17.58 -30.72 30.69
CA PRO A 231 18.71 -30.49 31.60
C PRO A 231 20.00 -31.20 31.20
N ASP A 232 19.93 -32.23 30.38
CA ASP A 232 21.09 -32.96 29.81
C ASP A 232 21.65 -32.30 28.54
N GLY A 233 21.07 -31.19 28.10
CA GLY A 233 21.47 -30.45 26.91
C GLY A 233 20.89 -30.96 25.59
N GLN A 234 20.08 -32.02 25.63
CA GLN A 234 19.45 -32.57 24.42
C GLN A 234 18.15 -31.77 24.07
N ILE A 235 17.81 -31.74 22.79
CA ILE A 235 16.55 -31.21 22.34
C ILE A 235 15.39 -32.04 22.88
N PRO A 236 14.34 -31.44 23.47
CA PRO A 236 13.14 -32.16 23.89
C PRO A 236 12.51 -32.89 22.71
N CYS A 237 11.99 -34.07 22.93
CA CYS A 237 11.34 -34.85 21.88
C CYS A 237 10.10 -35.60 22.39
N ILE A 238 9.17 -35.79 21.44
CA ILE A 238 7.90 -36.50 21.55
C ILE A 238 7.98 -37.73 20.67
N ASP A 239 7.40 -38.84 21.13
CA ASP A 239 7.40 -40.12 20.40
C ASP A 239 6.63 -39.96 19.06
N ALA A 240 7.24 -40.38 17.96
CA ALA A 240 6.65 -40.33 16.62
C ALA A 240 5.27 -41.04 16.52
N ALA A 241 5.03 -42.05 17.34
CA ALA A 241 3.76 -42.79 17.36
C ALA A 241 2.55 -41.91 17.70
N VAL A 242 2.78 -40.74 18.30
CA VAL A 242 1.73 -39.75 18.65
C VAL A 242 1.10 -39.10 17.44
N ALA A 243 1.89 -38.88 16.38
CA ALA A 243 1.43 -38.26 15.12
C ALA A 243 2.03 -38.97 13.91
N PRO A 244 1.63 -40.25 13.64
CA PRO A 244 2.29 -41.10 12.66
C PRO A 244 2.22 -40.61 11.22
N ASP A 245 1.22 -39.79 10.91
CA ASP A 245 0.99 -39.29 9.55
C ASP A 245 1.55 -37.86 9.35
N TRP A 246 2.19 -37.27 10.38
CA TRP A 246 2.77 -35.94 10.29
C TRP A 246 4.29 -36.01 10.10
N ASN A 247 4.81 -35.14 9.24
CA ASN A 247 6.24 -34.93 9.05
C ASN A 247 6.47 -33.52 8.49
N GLY A 248 7.75 -33.06 8.51
CA GLY A 248 8.06 -31.69 8.09
C GLY A 248 8.34 -30.78 9.28
N SER A 249 7.99 -29.50 9.16
CA SER A 249 8.30 -28.52 10.20
C SER A 249 7.20 -27.49 10.38
N THR A 250 6.92 -27.20 11.65
CA THR A 250 6.09 -26.05 12.05
C THR A 250 6.97 -25.08 12.82
N VAL A 251 7.03 -23.83 12.38
CA VAL A 251 7.65 -22.73 13.11
C VAL A 251 6.59 -21.68 13.41
N ARG A 252 6.35 -21.47 14.70
CA ARG A 252 5.34 -20.52 15.21
C ARG A 252 6.05 -19.37 15.90
N LEU A 253 5.85 -18.16 15.35
CA LEU A 253 6.37 -16.91 15.86
C LEU A 253 5.28 -16.25 16.72
N VAL A 254 5.39 -16.42 18.04
CA VAL A 254 4.38 -15.96 19.01
C VAL A 254 4.56 -14.48 19.26
N ASP A 255 3.46 -13.73 19.20
CA ASP A 255 3.42 -12.27 19.37
C ASP A 255 4.40 -11.56 18.44
N TYR A 256 4.31 -11.85 17.14
CA TYR A 256 5.12 -11.25 16.09
C TYR A 256 4.70 -9.82 15.78
N GLN A 257 5.65 -8.92 15.59
CA GLN A 257 5.41 -7.51 15.24
C GLN A 257 4.78 -7.38 13.86
N ALA A 258 3.46 -7.25 13.82
CA ALA A 258 2.65 -7.25 12.61
C ALA A 258 2.16 -5.85 12.17
N SER A 259 2.74 -4.77 12.70
CA SER A 259 2.30 -3.38 12.41
C SER A 259 2.29 -3.04 10.91
N GLU A 260 3.14 -3.68 10.11
CA GLU A 260 3.23 -3.50 8.65
C GLU A 260 2.15 -4.28 7.88
N PHE A 261 1.51 -5.29 8.47
CA PHE A 261 0.58 -6.20 7.78
C PHE A 261 -0.54 -6.74 8.68
N ARG A 262 -1.14 -5.88 9.50
CA ARG A 262 -2.26 -6.22 10.40
C ARG A 262 -3.45 -6.90 9.69
N ASN A 263 -3.73 -6.50 8.46
CA ASN A 263 -4.75 -7.16 7.63
C ASN A 263 -4.14 -8.41 6.99
N SER A 264 -4.92 -9.49 6.95
CA SER A 264 -4.40 -10.76 6.43
C SER A 264 -4.53 -10.90 4.92
N LEU A 265 -5.77 -10.95 4.42
CA LEU A 265 -6.10 -11.43 3.07
C LEU A 265 -6.60 -10.36 2.12
N SER A 266 -6.80 -9.12 2.58
CA SER A 266 -7.27 -8.03 1.71
C SER A 266 -6.18 -7.61 0.70
N PRO A 267 -6.52 -7.10 -0.47
CA PRO A 267 -5.53 -6.54 -1.40
C PRO A 267 -5.00 -5.16 -0.94
N SER A 268 -5.19 -4.80 0.33
CA SER A 268 -4.74 -3.53 0.89
C SER A 268 -3.20 -3.48 1.03
N ARG A 269 -2.64 -2.28 1.02
CA ARG A 269 -1.19 -2.05 1.13
C ARG A 269 -0.57 -2.70 2.37
N LYS A 270 -1.30 -2.73 3.48
CA LYS A 270 -0.86 -3.25 4.79
C LYS A 270 -1.45 -4.63 5.09
N SER A 271 -1.50 -5.53 4.13
CA SER A 271 -1.94 -6.91 4.35
C SER A 271 -0.78 -7.89 4.17
N LEU A 272 -0.80 -8.98 4.92
CA LEU A 272 0.18 -10.05 4.76
C LEU A 272 0.13 -10.63 3.33
N TYR A 273 -1.06 -10.72 2.74
CA TYR A 273 -1.23 -11.12 1.34
C TYR A 273 -0.45 -10.23 0.37
N THR A 274 -0.58 -8.91 0.50
CA THR A 274 0.12 -7.96 -0.37
C THR A 274 1.62 -7.98 -0.11
N VAL A 275 2.04 -8.00 1.15
CA VAL A 275 3.45 -8.05 1.55
C VAL A 275 4.11 -9.33 1.03
N ALA A 276 3.50 -10.50 1.21
CA ALA A 276 4.02 -11.78 0.72
C ALA A 276 4.16 -11.79 -0.81
N ASN A 277 3.15 -11.34 -1.56
CA ASN A 277 3.22 -11.28 -3.03
C ASN A 277 4.28 -10.27 -3.54
N ARG A 278 4.52 -9.16 -2.84
CA ARG A 278 5.57 -8.20 -3.22
C ARG A 278 6.97 -8.73 -2.94
N THR A 279 7.14 -9.43 -1.83
CA THR A 279 8.44 -9.97 -1.42
C THR A 279 8.81 -11.20 -2.23
N MET A 280 7.83 -12.08 -2.44
CA MET A 280 7.93 -13.24 -3.33
C MET A 280 7.47 -12.85 -4.73
N PHE A 281 8.04 -11.78 -5.33
CA PHE A 281 7.54 -11.08 -6.51
C PHE A 281 7.21 -12.00 -7.69
N GLY A 282 8.07 -12.94 -8.00
CA GLY A 282 7.84 -14.01 -8.98
C GLY A 282 8.03 -15.37 -8.33
N SER A 283 7.24 -15.66 -7.29
CA SER A 283 7.38 -16.88 -6.49
C SER A 283 7.55 -18.13 -7.35
N LEU A 284 8.60 -18.89 -7.10
CA LEU A 284 8.85 -20.14 -7.83
C LEU A 284 7.93 -21.26 -7.39
N PHE A 285 7.46 -21.21 -6.13
CA PHE A 285 6.51 -22.16 -5.56
C PHE A 285 5.34 -21.38 -4.97
N PRO A 286 4.10 -21.71 -5.37
CA PRO A 286 2.92 -21.17 -4.72
C PRO A 286 2.78 -21.76 -3.32
N PHE A 287 2.13 -21.03 -2.41
CA PHE A 287 1.81 -21.53 -1.06
C PHE A 287 0.50 -20.90 -0.54
N ILE A 288 -0.04 -21.45 0.54
CA ILE A 288 -1.29 -20.99 1.12
C ILE A 288 -1.04 -19.96 2.21
N LEU A 289 -1.78 -18.88 2.18
CA LEU A 289 -1.95 -17.96 3.29
C LEU A 289 -3.34 -18.16 3.89
N GLU A 290 -3.40 -18.41 5.19
CA GLU A 290 -4.61 -18.71 5.94
C GLU A 290 -4.79 -17.76 7.12
N ASP A 291 -6.00 -17.24 7.32
CA ASP A 291 -6.37 -16.43 8.48
C ASP A 291 -7.38 -17.20 9.32
N THR A 292 -6.99 -17.57 10.52
CA THR A 292 -7.81 -18.33 11.46
C THR A 292 -8.32 -17.49 12.65
N ARG A 293 -7.99 -16.19 12.70
CA ARG A 293 -8.33 -15.32 13.83
C ARG A 293 -9.85 -15.15 14.06
N HIS A 294 -10.65 -15.45 13.06
CA HIS A 294 -12.11 -15.26 13.09
C HIS A 294 -12.88 -16.55 13.39
N GLU A 295 -12.23 -17.62 13.76
CA GLU A 295 -12.90 -18.89 14.08
C GLU A 295 -13.87 -18.78 15.27
N GLU A 296 -13.67 -17.77 16.14
CA GLU A 296 -14.44 -17.54 17.35
C GLU A 296 -15.60 -16.56 17.19
N PHE A 297 -15.79 -15.92 16.00
CA PHE A 297 -16.86 -14.95 15.78
C PHE A 297 -18.21 -15.60 15.47
N ASP A 298 -19.29 -15.09 16.10
CA ASP A 298 -20.67 -15.43 15.77
C ASP A 298 -20.97 -15.17 14.28
N GLY A 299 -21.41 -16.23 13.56
CA GLY A 299 -21.67 -16.17 12.11
C GLY A 299 -20.50 -16.62 11.23
N TYR A 300 -19.38 -17.03 11.81
CA TYR A 300 -18.32 -17.71 11.08
C TYR A 300 -18.76 -19.11 10.66
N ASP A 301 -18.54 -19.46 9.38
CA ASP A 301 -18.96 -20.75 8.82
C ASP A 301 -18.03 -21.92 9.18
N GLY A 302 -17.08 -21.70 10.08
CA GLY A 302 -16.11 -22.68 10.56
C GLY A 302 -14.99 -23.00 9.56
N LYS A 303 -14.86 -22.20 8.48
CA LYS A 303 -13.81 -22.39 7.47
C LYS A 303 -12.80 -21.27 7.55
N PRO A 304 -11.50 -21.58 7.65
CA PRO A 304 -10.45 -20.58 7.59
C PRO A 304 -10.53 -19.79 6.28
N LYS A 305 -10.25 -18.51 6.34
CA LYS A 305 -10.10 -17.71 5.12
C LYS A 305 -8.76 -18.00 4.49
N ARG A 306 -8.75 -18.38 3.21
CA ARG A 306 -7.55 -18.82 2.50
C ARG A 306 -7.32 -18.03 1.23
N ARG A 307 -6.03 -17.76 0.92
CA ARG A 307 -5.58 -17.25 -0.39
C ARG A 307 -4.29 -17.94 -0.81
N THR A 308 -4.13 -18.12 -2.12
CA THR A 308 -2.88 -18.60 -2.70
C THR A 308 -1.92 -17.43 -2.93
N ILE A 309 -0.68 -17.56 -2.48
CA ILE A 309 0.42 -16.65 -2.78
C ILE A 309 1.17 -17.21 -3.99
N VAL A 310 1.25 -16.40 -5.03
CA VAL A 310 1.89 -16.75 -6.32
C VAL A 310 2.89 -15.69 -6.78
N GLY A 311 2.99 -14.57 -6.04
CA GLY A 311 3.81 -13.42 -6.39
C GLY A 311 3.10 -12.39 -7.26
N SER A 312 3.63 -11.16 -7.24
CA SER A 312 3.08 -10.03 -8.00
C SER A 312 3.16 -10.26 -9.50
N ARG A 313 4.22 -10.89 -10.01
CA ARG A 313 4.41 -11.18 -11.44
C ARG A 313 3.24 -11.98 -12.01
N TYR A 314 2.84 -13.08 -11.35
CA TYR A 314 1.73 -13.90 -11.80
C TYR A 314 0.42 -13.13 -11.91
N ARG A 315 0.16 -12.26 -10.94
CA ARG A 315 -1.03 -11.40 -10.94
C ARG A 315 -0.98 -10.36 -12.06
N LEU A 316 0.17 -9.75 -12.29
CA LEU A 316 0.37 -8.77 -13.37
C LEU A 316 0.29 -9.40 -14.76
N ASP A 317 0.65 -10.67 -14.91
CA ASP A 317 0.52 -11.42 -16.16
C ASP A 317 -0.91 -11.97 -16.37
N GLY A 318 -1.76 -11.94 -15.33
CA GLY A 318 -3.14 -12.37 -15.37
C GLY A 318 -4.06 -11.40 -16.12
N THR A 319 -5.24 -11.88 -16.51
CA THR A 319 -6.22 -11.09 -17.30
C THR A 319 -7.13 -10.18 -16.47
N ASN A 320 -7.06 -10.24 -15.13
CA ASN A 320 -7.99 -9.57 -14.22
C ASN A 320 -7.44 -8.34 -13.53
N ASP A 321 -6.16 -8.04 -13.69
CA ASP A 321 -5.52 -6.87 -13.09
C ASP A 321 -5.47 -5.70 -14.10
N PRO A 322 -5.47 -4.44 -13.63
CA PRO A 322 -5.59 -3.24 -14.46
C PRO A 322 -4.28 -2.92 -15.21
N VAL A 323 -3.77 -3.88 -15.95
CA VAL A 323 -2.57 -3.72 -16.78
C VAL A 323 -2.96 -3.14 -18.13
N TYR A 324 -2.49 -1.93 -18.41
CA TYR A 324 -2.67 -1.29 -19.71
C TYR A 324 -1.76 -1.88 -20.79
N ARG A 325 -0.48 -2.06 -20.43
CA ARG A 325 0.53 -2.62 -21.30
C ARG A 325 1.57 -3.40 -20.51
N ALA A 326 2.03 -4.51 -21.03
CA ALA A 326 3.17 -5.24 -20.52
C ALA A 326 4.18 -5.50 -21.64
N GLY A 327 5.46 -5.55 -21.31
CA GLY A 327 6.53 -5.83 -22.26
C GLY A 327 7.80 -6.30 -21.58
N GLU A 328 8.79 -6.67 -22.39
CA GLU A 328 10.10 -7.12 -21.95
C GLU A 328 11.19 -6.36 -22.70
N PHE A 329 12.22 -6.00 -21.97
CA PHE A 329 13.43 -5.44 -22.61
C PHE A 329 14.17 -6.55 -23.38
N THR A 330 14.80 -6.16 -24.47
CA THR A 330 15.85 -6.98 -25.03
C THR A 330 16.92 -7.23 -23.94
N ARG A 331 17.49 -8.44 -23.94
CA ARG A 331 18.53 -8.81 -22.97
C ARG A 331 19.53 -7.68 -22.74
N ILE A 332 19.68 -7.24 -21.49
CA ILE A 332 20.60 -6.18 -21.08
C ILE A 332 21.93 -6.80 -20.66
N ASP A 333 22.99 -6.56 -21.44
CA ASP A 333 24.34 -7.06 -21.17
C ASP A 333 25.08 -6.13 -20.20
N VAL A 334 25.60 -6.69 -19.10
CA VAL A 334 26.42 -5.96 -18.11
C VAL A 334 27.89 -6.39 -18.18
N GLY A 335 28.32 -6.92 -19.32
CA GLY A 335 29.67 -7.38 -19.56
C GLY A 335 30.05 -8.62 -18.76
N ASP A 336 31.18 -8.57 -18.05
CA ASP A 336 31.66 -9.70 -17.21
C ASP A 336 30.75 -10.01 -16.01
N LEU A 337 29.83 -9.11 -15.67
CA LEU A 337 28.83 -9.35 -14.64
C LEU A 337 27.62 -10.18 -15.14
N GLY A 338 27.54 -10.48 -16.44
CA GLY A 338 26.44 -11.26 -17.02
C GLY A 338 25.35 -10.39 -17.62
N ASP A 339 24.11 -10.89 -17.66
CA ASP A 339 22.99 -10.20 -18.26
C ASP A 339 21.76 -10.17 -17.34
N LEU A 340 20.89 -9.20 -17.63
CA LEU A 340 19.63 -8.99 -16.94
C LEU A 340 18.45 -9.31 -17.88
N ARG A 341 17.39 -9.87 -17.32
CA ARG A 341 16.06 -9.91 -17.95
C ARG A 341 15.19 -8.87 -17.25
N VAL A 342 14.57 -8.01 -18.02
CA VAL A 342 13.72 -6.94 -17.49
C VAL A 342 12.34 -7.03 -18.11
N LYS A 343 11.34 -7.11 -17.26
CA LYS A 343 9.93 -7.11 -17.63
C LYS A 343 9.24 -5.92 -17.00
N TYR A 344 8.28 -5.32 -17.70
CA TYR A 344 7.56 -4.17 -17.19
C TYR A 344 6.05 -4.30 -17.44
N TRP A 345 5.29 -3.62 -16.57
CA TRP A 345 3.84 -3.49 -16.66
C TRP A 345 3.47 -2.02 -16.39
N VAL A 346 2.73 -1.44 -17.31
CA VAL A 346 2.12 -0.12 -17.17
C VAL A 346 0.68 -0.32 -16.75
N LEU A 347 0.28 0.25 -15.63
CA LEU A 347 -1.06 0.10 -15.07
C LEU A 347 -1.98 1.25 -15.48
N GLU A 348 -3.27 0.98 -15.68
CA GLU A 348 -4.28 2.00 -15.96
C GLU A 348 -4.46 2.95 -14.78
N GLU A 349 -4.54 2.42 -13.55
CA GLU A 349 -4.78 3.19 -12.35
C GLU A 349 -3.53 3.24 -11.46
N THR A 350 -3.15 4.45 -11.05
CA THR A 350 -1.96 4.66 -10.21
C THR A 350 -2.09 4.07 -8.82
N ASP A 351 -3.30 4.04 -8.25
CA ASP A 351 -3.54 3.52 -6.89
C ASP A 351 -3.29 2.02 -6.78
N THR A 352 -3.46 1.27 -7.88
CA THR A 352 -3.26 -0.17 -7.90
C THR A 352 -1.78 -0.58 -7.84
N VAL A 353 -0.85 0.30 -8.22
CA VAL A 353 0.61 0.04 -8.15
C VAL A 353 1.02 -0.45 -6.77
N SER A 354 0.41 0.13 -5.72
CA SER A 354 0.70 -0.24 -4.33
C SER A 354 0.31 -1.68 -3.96
N GLN A 355 -0.41 -2.40 -4.78
CA GLN A 355 -0.71 -3.82 -4.58
C GLN A 355 0.41 -4.74 -5.06
N PHE A 356 1.29 -4.27 -5.94
CA PHE A 356 2.33 -5.07 -6.59
C PHE A 356 3.73 -4.75 -6.09
N VAL A 357 4.01 -3.47 -5.85
CA VAL A 357 5.30 -2.97 -5.37
C VAL A 357 5.07 -1.87 -4.34
N ASP A 358 6.11 -1.49 -3.64
CA ASP A 358 6.07 -0.24 -2.86
C ASP A 358 5.86 0.92 -3.83
N GLN A 359 4.90 1.79 -3.53
CA GLN A 359 4.54 2.91 -4.38
C GLN A 359 5.72 3.87 -4.63
N THR A 360 6.69 3.92 -3.73
CA THR A 360 7.90 4.72 -3.85
C THR A 360 9.05 4.00 -4.55
N HIS A 361 8.96 2.67 -4.72
CA HIS A 361 10.00 1.79 -5.27
C HIS A 361 9.41 0.89 -6.38
N PRO A 362 9.15 1.43 -7.57
CA PRO A 362 8.48 0.71 -8.64
C PRO A 362 9.36 -0.32 -9.37
N LEU A 363 10.66 -0.28 -9.18
CA LEU A 363 11.63 -1.14 -9.85
C LEU A 363 12.22 -2.12 -8.85
N VAL A 364 11.94 -3.40 -9.03
CA VAL A 364 12.37 -4.47 -8.13
C VAL A 364 13.41 -5.38 -8.77
N PHE A 365 14.47 -5.69 -8.02
CA PHE A 365 15.49 -6.66 -8.40
C PHE A 365 15.19 -7.99 -7.77
N THR A 366 15.08 -9.03 -8.60
CA THR A 366 14.75 -10.37 -8.13
C THR A 366 15.88 -11.37 -8.36
N LEU A 367 16.01 -12.31 -7.41
CA LEU A 367 16.81 -13.53 -7.56
C LEU A 367 15.91 -14.70 -7.17
N HIS A 368 15.80 -15.69 -8.04
CA HIS A 368 14.93 -16.85 -7.84
C HIS A 368 13.48 -16.46 -7.48
N GLY A 369 12.97 -15.40 -8.15
CA GLY A 369 11.64 -14.87 -7.96
C GLY A 369 11.42 -14.07 -6.68
N GLN A 370 12.42 -13.90 -5.83
CA GLN A 370 12.33 -13.12 -4.60
C GLN A 370 12.93 -11.73 -4.78
N ARG A 371 12.28 -10.73 -4.19
CA ARG A 371 12.82 -9.37 -4.16
C ARG A 371 14.05 -9.31 -3.26
N HIS A 372 15.15 -8.79 -3.79
CA HIS A 372 16.40 -8.55 -3.06
C HIS A 372 16.75 -7.07 -2.94
N HIS A 373 16.20 -6.22 -3.81
CA HIS A 373 16.41 -4.78 -3.79
C HIS A 373 15.29 -4.09 -4.55
N ALA A 374 15.13 -2.78 -4.34
CA ALA A 374 14.23 -1.95 -5.15
C ALA A 374 14.78 -0.54 -5.31
N GLU A 375 14.65 0.03 -6.51
CA GLU A 375 14.99 1.41 -6.81
C GLU A 375 13.76 2.33 -6.70
N PRO A 376 13.98 3.56 -6.21
CA PRO A 376 12.91 4.52 -6.04
C PRO A 376 12.47 5.13 -7.38
N LYS A 377 11.28 5.76 -7.40
CA LYS A 377 10.73 6.50 -8.55
C LYS A 377 11.68 7.51 -9.17
N ARG A 378 12.62 8.02 -8.37
CA ARG A 378 13.67 8.93 -8.86
C ARG A 378 14.49 8.32 -9.99
N PHE A 379 14.68 6.99 -10.01
CA PHE A 379 15.35 6.31 -11.13
C PHE A 379 14.60 6.55 -12.44
N LEU A 380 13.28 6.38 -12.45
CA LEU A 380 12.44 6.60 -13.63
C LEU A 380 12.36 8.07 -14.06
N GLN A 381 12.47 9.01 -13.11
CA GLN A 381 12.54 10.43 -13.43
C GLN A 381 13.86 10.80 -14.15
N GLN A 382 14.95 10.12 -13.80
CA GLN A 382 16.25 10.33 -14.43
C GLN A 382 16.33 9.76 -15.86
N THR A 383 15.42 8.86 -16.24
CA THR A 383 15.28 8.25 -17.57
C THR A 383 14.12 8.85 -18.37
N ASP A 384 13.66 10.05 -18.02
CA ASP A 384 12.61 10.84 -18.70
C ASP A 384 11.20 10.20 -18.76
N TYR A 385 10.91 9.16 -17.94
CA TYR A 385 9.58 8.54 -17.86
C TYR A 385 8.71 9.13 -16.76
N SER A 386 8.60 10.45 -16.74
CA SER A 386 7.88 11.20 -15.70
C SER A 386 6.39 10.87 -15.62
N PHE A 387 5.73 10.56 -16.72
CA PHE A 387 4.31 10.22 -16.77
C PHE A 387 4.02 8.73 -16.51
N LEU A 388 5.03 7.88 -16.53
CA LEU A 388 4.92 6.47 -16.21
C LEU A 388 5.30 6.14 -14.75
N LYS A 389 6.03 7.01 -14.04
CA LYS A 389 6.62 6.76 -12.72
C LYS A 389 5.64 6.29 -11.64
N ASP A 390 4.37 6.71 -11.73
CA ASP A 390 3.32 6.40 -10.75
C ASP A 390 2.49 5.17 -11.14
N ARG A 391 2.68 4.63 -12.34
CA ARG A 391 1.93 3.50 -12.90
C ARG A 391 2.80 2.36 -13.44
N LEU A 392 4.10 2.54 -13.47
CA LEU A 392 5.05 1.55 -13.97
C LEU A 392 5.51 0.62 -12.85
N VAL A 393 5.45 -0.68 -13.11
CA VAL A 393 6.04 -1.74 -12.30
C VAL A 393 7.10 -2.42 -13.16
N VAL A 394 8.30 -2.57 -12.62
CA VAL A 394 9.43 -3.18 -13.34
C VAL A 394 10.06 -4.27 -12.51
N GLU A 395 10.28 -5.42 -13.10
CA GLU A 395 11.08 -6.49 -12.53
C GLU A 395 12.40 -6.63 -13.29
N VAL A 396 13.48 -6.61 -12.54
CA VAL A 396 14.85 -6.89 -13.00
C VAL A 396 15.28 -8.25 -12.48
N ASP A 397 15.15 -9.29 -13.29
CA ASP A 397 15.60 -10.64 -12.95
C ASP A 397 17.12 -10.75 -13.10
N CYS A 398 17.79 -10.98 -11.97
CA CYS A 398 19.25 -11.03 -11.82
C CYS A 398 19.82 -12.44 -11.87
N GLU A 399 19.03 -13.47 -12.18
CA GLU A 399 19.48 -14.86 -12.15
C GLU A 399 20.61 -15.18 -13.12
N ARG A 400 20.69 -14.42 -14.21
CA ARG A 400 21.74 -14.60 -15.24
C ARG A 400 23.02 -13.80 -14.97
N LEU A 401 23.06 -13.04 -13.88
CA LEU A 401 24.30 -12.43 -13.45
C LEU A 401 25.33 -13.49 -13.04
N SER A 402 26.59 -13.17 -13.26
CA SER A 402 27.73 -13.95 -12.75
C SER A 402 27.79 -13.89 -11.22
N GLN A 403 28.62 -14.74 -10.60
CA GLN A 403 28.76 -14.75 -9.14
C GLN A 403 29.17 -13.38 -8.54
N PRO A 404 30.11 -12.61 -9.15
CA PRO A 404 30.40 -11.24 -8.71
C PRO A 404 29.16 -10.35 -8.77
N GLY A 405 28.38 -10.39 -9.86
CA GLY A 405 27.15 -9.60 -10.01
C GLY A 405 26.09 -9.97 -8.97
N LYS A 406 25.91 -11.27 -8.66
CA LYS A 406 24.95 -11.73 -7.64
C LYS A 406 25.33 -11.34 -6.22
N ARG A 407 26.62 -11.17 -5.91
CA ARG A 407 27.10 -10.75 -4.58
C ARG A 407 26.73 -9.32 -4.22
N VAL A 408 26.32 -8.52 -5.19
CA VAL A 408 25.80 -7.17 -4.99
C VAL A 408 24.54 -7.21 -4.09
N PHE A 409 23.76 -8.28 -4.19
CA PHE A 409 22.53 -8.45 -3.42
C PHE A 409 22.85 -9.15 -2.10
N SER A 410 22.64 -8.42 -1.00
CA SER A 410 22.97 -8.89 0.35
C SER A 410 22.13 -10.09 0.79
N SER A 411 22.60 -10.81 1.81
CA SER A 411 21.86 -11.90 2.45
C SER A 411 20.57 -11.45 3.14
N THR A 412 20.49 -10.19 3.54
CA THR A 412 19.30 -9.60 4.21
C THR A 412 18.16 -9.25 3.25
N ARG A 413 18.39 -9.34 1.93
CA ARG A 413 17.38 -9.09 0.87
C ARG A 413 16.72 -7.72 0.93
N ASP A 414 17.34 -6.75 1.57
CA ASP A 414 16.80 -5.42 1.74
C ASP A 414 17.42 -4.41 0.78
N ARG A 415 18.75 -4.46 0.61
CA ARG A 415 19.49 -3.49 -0.19
C ARG A 415 20.58 -4.15 -1.01
N ALA A 416 20.84 -3.58 -2.18
CA ALA A 416 22.07 -3.84 -2.91
C ALA A 416 23.25 -3.19 -2.18
N THR A 417 24.39 -3.86 -2.18
CA THR A 417 25.65 -3.27 -1.70
C THR A 417 26.12 -2.23 -2.71
N GLU A 418 26.18 -0.97 -2.29
CA GLU A 418 26.70 0.09 -3.13
C GLU A 418 28.20 -0.13 -3.41
N GLY A 419 28.51 -0.45 -4.65
CA GLY A 419 29.83 -0.76 -5.15
C GLY A 419 29.97 -0.47 -6.64
N GLU A 420 31.13 -0.79 -7.21
CA GLU A 420 31.38 -0.61 -8.63
C GLU A 420 30.45 -1.50 -9.47
N GLU A 421 30.25 -2.74 -9.05
CA GLU A 421 29.40 -3.71 -9.74
C GLU A 421 27.94 -3.23 -9.79
N TYR A 422 27.41 -2.72 -8.68
CA TYR A 422 26.04 -2.19 -8.67
C TYR A 422 25.87 -0.96 -9.56
N ARG A 423 26.85 -0.05 -9.53
CA ARG A 423 26.83 1.13 -10.41
C ARG A 423 26.84 0.74 -11.88
N ARG A 424 27.57 -0.31 -12.26
CA ARG A 424 27.58 -0.85 -13.63
C ARG A 424 26.23 -1.44 -14.02
N ILE A 425 25.60 -2.21 -13.11
CA ILE A 425 24.25 -2.74 -13.31
C ILE A 425 23.26 -1.60 -13.52
N LYS A 426 23.30 -0.59 -12.65
CA LYS A 426 22.43 0.57 -12.73
C LYS A 426 22.64 1.40 -13.99
N ALA A 427 23.87 1.60 -14.42
CA ALA A 427 24.19 2.31 -15.65
C ALA A 427 23.65 1.56 -16.89
N ALA A 428 23.82 0.24 -16.96
CA ALA A 428 23.29 -0.56 -18.06
C ALA A 428 21.74 -0.54 -18.11
N LEU A 429 21.10 -0.50 -16.94
CA LEU A 429 19.65 -0.33 -16.86
C LEU A 429 19.23 1.06 -17.35
N SER A 430 19.87 2.14 -16.88
CA SER A 430 19.55 3.51 -17.33
C SER A 430 19.67 3.64 -18.84
N ASP A 431 20.78 3.17 -19.42
CA ASP A 431 20.99 3.18 -20.87
C ASP A 431 19.91 2.40 -21.64
N ALA A 432 19.49 1.24 -21.10
CA ALA A 432 18.43 0.45 -21.71
C ALA A 432 17.05 1.15 -21.61
N PHE A 433 16.77 1.84 -20.51
CA PHE A 433 15.54 2.62 -20.36
C PHE A 433 15.54 3.83 -21.30
N GLU A 434 16.62 4.60 -21.35
CA GLU A 434 16.75 5.79 -22.22
C GLU A 434 16.58 5.46 -23.72
N ASN A 435 16.81 4.21 -24.13
CA ASN A 435 16.71 3.76 -25.51
C ASN A 435 15.54 2.81 -25.77
N HIS A 436 14.47 2.86 -24.97
CA HIS A 436 13.33 1.94 -25.10
C HIS A 436 12.13 2.59 -25.80
N ASP A 437 12.02 2.43 -27.12
CA ASP A 437 11.01 3.05 -28.00
C ASP A 437 9.55 2.89 -27.50
N GLU A 438 9.19 1.70 -26.98
CA GLU A 438 7.82 1.46 -26.53
C GLU A 438 7.48 2.21 -25.25
N LEU A 439 8.42 2.29 -24.27
CA LEU A 439 8.20 3.08 -23.05
C LEU A 439 8.19 4.57 -23.34
N GLU A 440 9.00 5.04 -24.28
CA GLU A 440 8.96 6.42 -24.77
C GLU A 440 7.57 6.73 -25.36
N THR A 441 7.09 5.87 -26.27
CA THR A 441 5.77 6.01 -26.88
C THR A 441 4.65 6.01 -25.81
N LEU A 442 4.70 5.10 -24.82
CA LEU A 442 3.73 5.04 -23.73
C LEU A 442 3.80 6.29 -22.83
N ASN A 443 5.01 6.78 -22.54
CA ASN A 443 5.17 8.00 -21.76
C ASN A 443 4.56 9.20 -22.47
N GLU A 444 4.77 9.35 -23.79
CA GLU A 444 4.12 10.38 -24.58
C GLU A 444 2.60 10.20 -24.68
N GLU A 445 2.11 8.96 -24.79
CA GLU A 445 0.68 8.68 -24.78
C GLU A 445 0.03 9.11 -23.44
N PHE A 446 0.63 8.74 -22.29
CA PHE A 446 0.11 9.15 -21.00
C PHE A 446 0.29 10.64 -20.74
N ARG A 447 1.34 11.25 -21.28
CA ARG A 447 1.49 12.70 -21.29
C ARG A 447 0.35 13.37 -22.07
N ALA A 448 0.05 12.89 -23.28
CA ALA A 448 -1.07 13.41 -24.07
C ALA A 448 -2.41 13.21 -23.34
N ARG A 449 -2.64 12.05 -22.71
CA ARG A 449 -3.84 11.82 -21.90
C ARG A 449 -3.95 12.79 -20.72
N ALA A 450 -2.83 13.05 -20.01
CA ALA A 450 -2.79 14.02 -18.92
C ALA A 450 -3.12 15.44 -19.40
N LEU A 451 -2.57 15.83 -20.55
CA LEU A 451 -2.83 17.12 -21.18
C LEU A 451 -4.27 17.24 -21.73
N ASN A 452 -4.83 16.14 -22.24
CA ASN A 452 -6.17 16.07 -22.82
C ASN A 452 -7.28 15.80 -21.77
N LYS A 453 -6.92 15.46 -20.54
CA LYS A 453 -7.86 15.20 -19.44
C LYS A 453 -8.41 16.51 -18.86
N SER A 454 -8.87 17.42 -19.73
CA SER A 454 -9.81 18.46 -19.37
C SER A 454 -11.19 17.80 -19.23
N SER A 455 -11.40 17.11 -18.13
CA SER A 455 -12.71 16.61 -17.79
C SER A 455 -13.63 17.79 -17.49
N SER A 456 -14.92 17.61 -17.67
CA SER A 456 -15.96 18.54 -17.20
C SER A 456 -15.73 19.00 -15.75
N GLU A 457 -15.08 18.20 -14.94
CA GLU A 457 -14.67 18.50 -13.57
C GLU A 457 -13.58 19.58 -13.47
N GLN A 458 -12.62 19.62 -14.40
CA GLN A 458 -11.59 20.67 -14.42
C GLN A 458 -12.17 21.99 -14.92
N GLU A 459 -13.05 21.94 -15.90
CA GLU A 459 -13.80 23.08 -16.40
C GLU A 459 -14.71 23.67 -15.30
N GLU A 460 -15.41 22.81 -14.54
CA GLU A 460 -16.24 23.23 -13.40
C GLU A 460 -15.39 23.86 -12.28
N LYS A 461 -14.25 23.28 -11.94
CA LYS A 461 -13.32 23.85 -10.94
C LYS A 461 -12.69 25.16 -11.42
N ALA A 462 -12.42 25.31 -12.72
CA ALA A 462 -11.95 26.58 -13.31
C ALA A 462 -13.04 27.65 -13.25
N LYS A 463 -14.30 27.27 -13.53
CA LYS A 463 -15.47 28.17 -13.42
C LYS A 463 -15.70 28.64 -11.99
N ASP A 464 -15.55 27.75 -10.99
CA ASP A 464 -15.62 28.12 -9.57
C ASP A 464 -14.51 29.10 -9.16
N LEU A 465 -13.32 28.95 -9.71
CA LEU A 465 -12.22 29.88 -9.49
C LEU A 465 -12.50 31.23 -10.16
N LEU A 466 -13.01 31.21 -11.40
CA LEU A 466 -13.44 32.42 -12.11
C LEU A 466 -14.53 33.17 -11.34
N ALA A 467 -15.52 32.45 -10.79
CA ALA A 467 -16.56 33.05 -9.97
C ALA A 467 -16.00 33.85 -8.80
N LYS A 468 -15.01 33.28 -8.09
CA LYS A 468 -14.30 33.95 -7.00
C LYS A 468 -13.52 35.17 -7.45
N LEU A 469 -12.85 35.11 -8.59
CA LEU A 469 -12.12 36.25 -9.17
C LEU A 469 -13.05 37.38 -9.60
N LEU A 470 -14.25 37.05 -10.07
CA LEU A 470 -15.24 38.05 -10.45
C LEU A 470 -15.97 38.70 -9.26
N GLU A 471 -16.07 38.00 -8.13
CA GLU A 471 -16.62 38.53 -6.86
C GLU A 471 -15.66 39.52 -6.18
N GLU A 472 -14.35 39.35 -6.32
CA GLU A 472 -13.28 40.22 -5.79
C GLU A 472 -12.42 40.78 -6.94
N PRO A 473 -12.78 41.92 -7.52
CA PRO A 473 -12.11 42.42 -8.73
C PRO A 473 -10.71 42.98 -8.51
N ASP A 474 -10.14 42.85 -7.30
CA ASP A 474 -8.75 43.20 -7.02
C ASP A 474 -7.85 41.97 -7.10
N PRO A 475 -7.06 41.78 -8.16
CA PRO A 475 -6.17 40.64 -8.31
C PRO A 475 -5.10 40.58 -7.24
N SER A 476 -4.81 41.67 -6.54
CA SER A 476 -3.85 41.71 -5.43
C SER A 476 -4.40 41.16 -4.12
N ALA A 477 -5.73 41.02 -4.01
CA ALA A 477 -6.39 40.41 -2.85
C ALA A 477 -6.35 38.88 -2.87
N VAL A 478 -6.08 38.27 -4.03
CA VAL A 478 -5.85 36.82 -4.15
C VAL A 478 -4.35 36.57 -3.93
N GLY A 479 -3.95 36.44 -2.68
CA GLY A 479 -2.57 36.14 -2.32
C GLY A 479 -2.04 34.89 -3.04
N PRO A 480 -0.73 34.65 -3.10
CA PRO A 480 -0.14 33.55 -3.83
C PRO A 480 -0.78 32.23 -3.39
N ILE A 481 -1.37 31.53 -4.34
CA ILE A 481 -2.01 30.24 -4.09
C ILE A 481 -0.93 29.31 -3.54
N LYS A 482 -1.04 29.00 -2.23
CA LYS A 482 -0.12 28.08 -1.58
C LYS A 482 -0.21 26.74 -2.33
N THR A 483 0.83 26.42 -3.06
CA THR A 483 1.07 25.06 -3.51
C THR A 483 1.31 24.21 -2.26
N ASP A 484 0.49 23.20 -1.99
CA ASP A 484 0.72 22.21 -0.96
C ASP A 484 1.98 21.40 -1.30
N GLY A 485 3.09 21.93 -0.85
CA GLY A 485 4.40 21.34 -1.02
C GLY A 485 5.32 21.83 0.08
N SER A 486 5.40 21.04 1.15
CA SER A 486 6.47 20.98 2.18
C SER A 486 6.90 22.26 2.88
N GLY A 487 6.58 22.33 4.15
CA GLY A 487 7.54 22.64 5.21
C GLY A 487 7.71 24.10 5.63
N ALA A 488 7.41 24.31 6.90
CA ALA A 488 7.97 25.24 7.86
C ALA A 488 7.36 26.63 8.04
N ASP A 489 6.64 26.69 9.14
CA ASP A 489 6.77 27.67 10.24
C ASP A 489 6.41 29.16 10.04
N GLY A 490 5.48 29.58 10.88
CA GLY A 490 5.49 30.93 11.51
C GLY A 490 4.38 31.91 11.13
N GLY A 491 3.39 32.12 12.01
CA GLY A 491 2.88 33.44 12.35
C GLY A 491 1.49 33.86 11.92
N ASP A 492 0.56 33.66 12.82
CA ASP A 492 -0.53 34.55 13.30
C ASP A 492 -1.25 35.52 12.34
N GLY A 493 -2.58 35.43 12.30
CA GLY A 493 -3.47 36.51 11.88
C GLY A 493 -4.75 36.11 11.14
N GLY A 494 -5.81 35.98 11.86
CA GLY A 494 -7.20 35.64 11.62
C GLY A 494 -7.91 36.11 10.37
N GLY A 495 -8.90 35.30 9.95
CA GLY A 495 -9.97 35.65 9.04
C GLY A 495 -10.55 34.45 8.31
N SER A 496 -11.66 33.96 8.79
CA SER A 496 -12.59 32.93 8.32
C SER A 496 -12.94 33.01 6.85
N THR A 497 -12.90 31.89 6.09
CA THR A 497 -14.05 31.12 5.58
C THR A 497 -13.61 30.10 4.51
N GLY A 498 -14.08 28.85 4.68
CA GLY A 498 -14.45 27.92 3.59
C GLY A 498 -13.35 27.31 2.72
N GLY A 499 -12.55 26.41 3.25
CA GLY A 499 -11.77 25.45 2.52
C GLY A 499 -11.40 24.34 3.52
N ASP A 500 -11.23 23.13 3.07
CA ASP A 500 -10.86 21.98 3.91
C ASP A 500 -9.68 22.27 4.85
N GLY A 501 -9.99 23.11 5.84
CA GLY A 501 -9.05 23.58 6.85
C GLY A 501 -8.83 22.46 7.85
N GLY A 502 -7.56 22.06 8.05
CA GLY A 502 -7.17 21.28 9.17
C GLY A 502 -7.82 21.84 10.43
N VAL A 503 -8.64 21.04 11.07
CA VAL A 503 -9.26 21.38 12.35
C VAL A 503 -8.18 21.22 13.39
N ASP A 504 -8.07 22.16 14.34
CA ASP A 504 -7.11 22.02 15.43
C ASP A 504 -7.36 20.70 16.16
N PRO A 505 -6.30 19.94 16.51
CA PRO A 505 -6.43 18.70 17.25
C PRO A 505 -7.24 18.91 18.54
N VAL A 506 -8.06 17.93 18.87
CA VAL A 506 -8.76 17.92 20.17
C VAL A 506 -7.75 17.58 21.26
N GLU A 507 -7.57 18.46 22.22
CA GLU A 507 -6.68 18.20 23.34
C GLU A 507 -7.40 18.48 24.68
N PRO A 508 -7.21 17.64 25.71
CA PRO A 508 -6.46 16.39 25.71
C PRO A 508 -7.23 15.22 25.07
N LEU A 509 -6.52 14.21 24.51
CA LEU A 509 -7.07 12.95 24.06
C LEU A 509 -6.93 11.88 25.16
N TYR A 510 -7.94 11.02 25.29
CA TYR A 510 -8.02 9.96 26.29
C TYR A 510 -8.12 8.56 25.64
N GLU A 511 -7.70 7.52 26.34
CA GLU A 511 -7.90 6.13 25.89
C GLU A 511 -9.39 5.80 25.73
N THR A 512 -10.25 6.35 26.61
CA THR A 512 -11.70 6.26 26.52
C THR A 512 -12.32 7.65 26.53
N PRO A 513 -13.26 7.98 25.61
CA PRO A 513 -13.77 9.32 25.47
C PRO A 513 -14.52 9.80 26.71
N GLN A 514 -14.24 11.03 27.14
CA GLN A 514 -15.01 11.74 28.16
C GLN A 514 -16.18 12.48 27.52
N THR A 515 -16.02 12.93 26.27
CA THR A 515 -17.02 13.68 25.52
C THR A 515 -17.17 13.19 24.09
N VAL A 516 -18.40 13.23 23.58
CA VAL A 516 -18.78 13.12 22.18
C VAL A 516 -19.64 14.32 21.87
N ALA A 517 -19.35 15.08 20.82
CA ALA A 517 -20.12 16.25 20.43
C ALA A 517 -20.20 16.39 18.92
N ILE A 518 -21.40 16.58 18.39
CA ILE A 518 -21.65 16.91 17.00
C ILE A 518 -21.37 18.41 16.83
N ASP A 519 -20.24 18.73 16.18
CA ASP A 519 -19.71 20.09 16.02
C ASP A 519 -20.27 20.77 14.77
N ASN A 520 -21.58 21.03 14.76
CA ASN A 520 -22.27 21.79 13.72
C ASN A 520 -23.02 22.95 14.37
N SER A 521 -22.88 24.15 13.84
CA SER A 521 -23.38 25.38 14.45
C SER A 521 -24.91 25.55 14.38
N ALA A 522 -25.58 24.84 13.47
CA ALA A 522 -27.04 24.92 13.31
C ALA A 522 -27.77 24.01 14.31
N ASP A 523 -28.90 24.48 14.84
CA ASP A 523 -29.83 23.72 15.65
C ASP A 523 -31.26 24.18 15.32
N PRO A 524 -32.11 23.37 14.65
CA PRO A 524 -31.83 22.04 14.12
C PRO A 524 -30.84 22.05 12.94
N LEU A 525 -30.16 20.90 12.76
CA LEU A 525 -29.30 20.68 11.60
C LEU A 525 -30.16 20.67 10.32
N GLN A 526 -29.71 21.34 9.27
CA GLN A 526 -30.48 21.46 8.03
C GLN A 526 -30.01 20.41 7.00
N ALA A 527 -30.81 19.39 6.77
CA ALA A 527 -30.62 18.38 5.75
C ALA A 527 -31.33 18.82 4.44
N ARG A 528 -30.59 19.23 3.42
CA ARG A 528 -31.16 19.78 2.20
C ARG A 528 -31.43 18.71 1.15
N GLN A 529 -32.65 18.66 0.62
CA GLN A 529 -33.08 17.72 -0.43
C GLN A 529 -32.06 17.64 -1.57
N GLY A 530 -31.72 16.43 -2.02
CA GLY A 530 -30.80 16.16 -3.13
C GLY A 530 -29.33 16.58 -2.89
N ARG A 531 -28.94 16.82 -1.63
CA ARG A 531 -27.58 17.23 -1.25
C ARG A 531 -26.97 16.23 -0.27
N VAL A 532 -25.66 16.32 -0.08
CA VAL A 532 -24.93 15.57 0.94
C VAL A 532 -24.81 16.42 2.19
N MET A 533 -25.38 15.92 3.30
CA MET A 533 -25.19 16.49 4.62
C MET A 533 -23.85 15.99 5.18
N ARG A 534 -23.04 16.92 5.69
CA ARG A 534 -21.74 16.60 6.31
C ARG A 534 -21.80 16.90 7.78
N LEU A 535 -21.49 15.90 8.60
CA LEU A 535 -21.38 16.03 10.03
C LEU A 535 -19.94 15.96 10.47
N ARG A 536 -19.54 16.85 11.37
CA ARG A 536 -18.27 16.77 12.10
C ARG A 536 -18.56 16.39 13.53
N VAL A 537 -17.84 15.41 14.03
CA VAL A 537 -18.01 14.92 15.39
C VAL A 537 -16.67 15.03 16.11
N LYS A 538 -16.71 15.72 17.23
CA LYS A 538 -15.58 15.86 18.15
C LYS A 538 -15.65 14.77 19.19
N ILE A 539 -14.60 13.97 19.32
CA ILE A 539 -14.51 12.88 20.28
C ILE A 539 -13.11 12.95 20.90
N ASP A 540 -13.01 13.21 22.19
CA ASP A 540 -11.74 13.36 22.88
C ASP A 540 -11.05 12.02 23.18
N ALA A 541 -11.02 11.14 22.17
CA ALA A 541 -10.36 9.84 22.23
C ALA A 541 -9.15 9.77 21.27
N VAL A 542 -8.20 8.92 21.65
CA VAL A 542 -7.03 8.62 20.82
C VAL A 542 -7.41 7.99 19.48
N ASP A 543 -6.63 8.19 18.43
CA ASP A 543 -6.91 7.71 17.07
C ASP A 543 -7.09 6.18 16.97
N LEU A 544 -6.53 5.44 17.93
CA LEU A 544 -6.63 3.99 18.00
C LEU A 544 -7.92 3.49 18.68
N PHE A 545 -8.75 4.38 19.23
CA PHE A 545 -9.95 3.98 19.98
C PHE A 545 -10.86 3.02 19.21
N GLU A 546 -11.14 3.26 17.92
CA GLU A 546 -11.97 2.38 17.08
C GLU A 546 -11.28 1.07 16.66
N GLN A 547 -10.01 0.89 17.01
CA GLN A 547 -9.23 -0.30 16.65
C GLN A 547 -9.12 -1.28 17.83
N GLU A 548 -9.53 -0.84 19.03
CA GLU A 548 -9.58 -1.68 20.22
C GLU A 548 -10.77 -2.66 20.15
N PRO A 549 -10.62 -3.88 20.65
CA PRO A 549 -11.73 -4.84 20.73
C PRO A 549 -12.92 -4.27 21.52
N ASP A 550 -14.12 -4.48 21.02
CA ASP A 550 -15.37 -4.01 21.62
C ASP A 550 -15.49 -2.47 21.77
N HIS A 551 -14.67 -1.69 21.04
CA HIS A 551 -14.77 -0.25 20.94
C HIS A 551 -15.40 0.13 19.59
N GLU A 552 -16.38 1.00 19.61
CA GLU A 552 -17.16 1.35 18.44
C GLU A 552 -17.58 2.83 18.48
N ILE A 553 -17.51 3.50 17.33
CA ILE A 553 -18.16 4.80 17.13
C ILE A 553 -19.19 4.61 16.03
N ARG A 554 -20.48 4.76 16.36
CA ARG A 554 -21.58 4.56 15.43
C ARG A 554 -22.45 5.81 15.32
N LEU A 555 -23.03 5.99 14.14
CA LEU A 555 -24.04 6.98 13.85
C LEU A 555 -25.38 6.28 13.62
N GLU A 556 -26.41 6.73 14.29
CA GLU A 556 -27.78 6.26 14.14
C GLU A 556 -28.66 7.44 13.68
N VAL A 557 -29.57 7.17 12.75
CA VAL A 557 -30.60 8.10 12.30
C VAL A 557 -31.93 7.58 12.83
N SER A 558 -32.78 8.46 13.33
CA SER A 558 -34.11 8.05 13.81
C SER A 558 -35.00 7.53 12.68
N ASP A 559 -35.90 6.60 12.98
CA ASP A 559 -36.84 5.98 12.04
C ASP A 559 -37.64 7.00 11.21
N ASP A 560 -37.88 8.19 11.75
CA ASP A 560 -38.59 9.28 11.06
C ASP A 560 -37.81 9.85 9.86
N LEU A 561 -36.49 9.65 9.80
CA LEU A 561 -35.60 10.14 8.74
C LEU A 561 -34.90 9.03 7.96
N ASP A 562 -35.10 7.77 8.32
CA ASP A 562 -34.36 6.63 7.73
C ASP A 562 -34.59 6.48 6.21
N GLU A 563 -35.80 6.83 5.72
CA GLU A 563 -36.09 6.88 4.28
C GLU A 563 -35.55 8.15 3.60
N SER A 564 -35.23 9.19 4.36
CA SER A 564 -34.83 10.51 3.86
C SER A 564 -33.32 10.73 3.89
N LEU A 565 -32.59 10.04 4.78
CA LEU A 565 -31.15 10.17 4.98
C LEU A 565 -30.49 8.80 4.80
N THR A 566 -29.67 8.68 3.79
CA THR A 566 -28.92 7.46 3.55
C THR A 566 -27.45 7.66 3.91
N TYR A 567 -26.91 6.73 4.70
CA TYR A 567 -25.48 6.70 5.01
C TYR A 567 -24.65 6.51 3.74
N ASN A 568 -23.66 7.40 3.55
CA ASN A 568 -22.84 7.41 2.34
C ASN A 568 -21.37 7.05 2.65
N ASN A 569 -20.73 7.72 3.62
CA ASN A 569 -19.32 7.53 3.94
C ASN A 569 -18.97 8.11 5.32
N GLU A 570 -17.84 7.61 5.92
CA GLU A 570 -17.23 8.17 7.11
C GLU A 570 -15.70 8.14 7.05
N THR A 571 -15.06 8.95 7.89
CA THR A 571 -13.60 8.91 8.08
C THR A 571 -13.27 8.11 9.34
N ALA A 572 -12.06 7.54 9.42
CA ALA A 572 -11.52 7.07 10.69
C ALA A 572 -11.40 8.24 11.69
N LEU A 573 -11.46 7.94 12.99
CA LEU A 573 -11.15 8.91 14.04
C LEU A 573 -9.68 9.34 13.90
N LYS A 574 -9.46 10.65 13.81
CA LYS A 574 -8.11 11.22 13.70
C LYS A 574 -8.03 12.57 14.43
N ASP A 575 -7.01 12.72 15.29
CA ASP A 575 -6.78 13.93 16.10
C ASP A 575 -8.04 14.37 16.89
N GLY A 576 -8.87 13.39 17.30
CA GLY A 576 -10.12 13.64 18.02
C GLY A 576 -11.31 14.06 17.14
N TRP A 577 -11.21 13.90 15.82
CA TRP A 577 -12.27 14.23 14.88
C TRP A 577 -12.70 13.05 14.02
N LYS A 578 -14.02 12.89 13.85
CA LYS A 578 -14.64 11.96 12.92
C LYS A 578 -15.67 12.70 12.06
N ARG A 579 -15.78 12.34 10.78
CA ARG A 579 -16.69 12.98 9.83
C ARG A 579 -17.59 11.95 9.19
N TYR A 580 -18.87 12.27 9.05
CA TYR A 580 -19.88 11.47 8.38
C TYR A 580 -20.47 12.21 7.19
N GLN A 581 -20.86 11.47 6.17
CA GLN A 581 -21.59 11.98 5.01
C GLN A 581 -22.88 11.19 4.84
N LEU A 582 -23.99 11.91 4.81
CA LEU A 582 -25.34 11.37 4.64
C LEU A 582 -25.95 11.97 3.37
N ALA A 583 -26.37 11.13 2.45
CA ALA A 583 -27.12 11.58 1.28
C ALA A 583 -28.57 11.88 1.68
N VAL A 584 -29.05 13.05 1.33
CA VAL A 584 -30.45 13.44 1.54
C VAL A 584 -31.23 13.14 0.27
N ASP A 585 -32.29 12.35 0.38
CA ASP A 585 -33.12 12.03 -0.77
C ASP A 585 -33.72 13.31 -1.38
N LYS A 586 -33.72 13.40 -2.72
CA LYS A 586 -34.28 14.53 -3.46
C LYS A 586 -35.79 14.71 -3.28
N ASP A 587 -36.48 13.60 -2.96
CA ASP A 587 -37.91 13.52 -2.76
C ASP A 587 -38.31 13.48 -1.28
N ALA A 588 -37.34 13.65 -0.35
CA ALA A 588 -37.58 13.66 1.10
C ALA A 588 -38.63 14.71 1.48
N THR A 589 -39.46 14.43 2.46
CA THR A 589 -40.57 15.33 2.87
C THR A 589 -40.02 16.59 3.53
N LEU A 590 -40.26 17.76 2.94
CA LEU A 590 -39.87 19.07 3.49
C LEU A 590 -40.50 19.31 4.88
N GLY A 591 -39.70 19.81 5.82
CA GLY A 591 -40.09 20.02 7.20
C GLY A 591 -40.17 18.73 8.03
N GLY A 592 -39.83 17.58 7.44
CA GLY A 592 -39.64 16.35 8.21
C GLY A 592 -38.52 16.55 9.22
N THR A 593 -38.74 16.14 10.45
CA THR A 593 -37.77 16.25 11.57
C THR A 593 -37.49 14.91 12.18
N GLY A 594 -36.28 14.71 12.66
CA GLY A 594 -35.84 13.53 13.39
C GLY A 594 -34.53 13.79 14.12
N GLU A 595 -33.91 12.77 14.60
CA GLU A 595 -32.67 12.87 15.38
C GLU A 595 -31.54 12.10 14.72
N ILE A 596 -30.32 12.62 14.83
CA ILE A 596 -29.07 11.94 14.56
C ILE A 596 -28.35 11.76 15.90
N ILE A 597 -27.93 10.53 16.18
CA ILE A 597 -27.25 10.16 17.41
C ILE A 597 -25.87 9.61 17.03
N VAL A 598 -24.82 10.16 17.62
CA VAL A 598 -23.47 9.59 17.51
C VAL A 598 -23.08 9.04 18.88
N THR A 599 -22.71 7.77 18.91
CA THR A 599 -22.36 7.05 20.14
C THR A 599 -20.95 6.46 20.01
N ALA A 600 -20.10 6.76 20.97
CA ALA A 600 -18.86 6.02 21.23
C ALA A 600 -19.11 5.02 22.37
N ALA A 601 -18.87 3.75 22.12
CA ALA A 601 -19.10 2.65 23.06
C ALA A 601 -17.80 1.86 23.28
N TRP A 602 -17.59 1.38 24.51
CA TRP A 602 -16.46 0.54 24.91
C TRP A 602 -16.87 -0.34 26.13
N PRO A 603 -16.11 -1.38 26.51
CA PRO A 603 -16.49 -2.28 27.62
C PRO A 603 -16.75 -1.58 28.96
N GLY A 604 -16.21 -0.39 29.16
CA GLY A 604 -16.37 0.41 30.39
C GLY A 604 -17.49 1.44 30.35
N GLY A 605 -18.19 1.65 29.25
CA GLY A 605 -19.24 2.64 29.14
C GLY A 605 -19.57 3.13 27.74
N THR A 606 -20.41 4.16 27.67
CA THR A 606 -20.79 4.83 26.44
C THR A 606 -20.82 6.34 26.61
N ARG A 607 -20.61 7.08 25.53
CA ARG A 607 -20.85 8.52 25.42
C ARG A 607 -21.58 8.79 24.11
N SER A 608 -22.56 9.66 24.13
CA SER A 608 -23.33 10.02 22.94
C SER A 608 -23.70 11.49 22.93
N ASP A 609 -23.87 12.03 21.73
CA ASP A 609 -24.51 13.31 21.49
C ASP A 609 -25.64 13.12 20.47
N THR A 610 -26.72 13.89 20.66
CA THR A 610 -27.92 13.84 19.82
C THR A 610 -28.23 15.22 19.29
N ARG A 611 -28.53 15.30 17.99
CA ARG A 611 -28.96 16.54 17.34
C ARG A 611 -30.22 16.34 16.54
N THR A 612 -31.13 17.32 16.63
CA THR A 612 -32.31 17.37 15.79
C THR A 612 -31.93 17.78 14.36
N VAL A 613 -32.51 17.10 13.38
CA VAL A 613 -32.32 17.37 11.95
C VAL A 613 -33.66 17.74 11.35
N GLU A 614 -33.69 18.72 10.47
CA GLU A 614 -34.88 19.14 9.69
C GLU A 614 -34.56 19.03 8.20
N ILE A 615 -35.47 18.44 7.43
CA ILE A 615 -35.39 18.39 5.97
C ILE A 615 -35.77 19.76 5.39
N ALA A 616 -34.79 20.42 4.81
CA ALA A 616 -34.96 21.75 4.22
C ALA A 616 -34.97 21.68 2.68
N SER A 617 -35.65 22.67 2.08
CA SER A 617 -35.56 22.89 0.64
C SER A 617 -34.12 23.25 0.24
N PRO A 618 -33.68 22.91 -0.98
CA PRO A 618 -32.49 23.52 -1.55
C PRO A 618 -32.65 25.04 -1.46
N PRO A 619 -31.58 25.83 -1.23
CA PRO A 619 -31.71 27.29 -1.15
C PRO A 619 -32.34 27.78 -2.45
N GLU A 620 -33.51 28.41 -2.33
CA GLU A 620 -34.04 29.18 -3.43
C GLU A 620 -33.02 30.26 -3.78
N ARG A 621 -32.70 30.41 -5.05
CA ARG A 621 -31.94 31.56 -5.56
C ARG A 621 -32.75 32.83 -5.26
N SER A 622 -32.69 33.29 -4.02
CA SER A 622 -33.38 34.53 -3.63
C SER A 622 -32.57 35.72 -4.13
N GLY A 623 -33.06 36.31 -5.20
CA GLY A 623 -32.69 37.66 -5.55
C GLY A 623 -33.04 38.61 -4.41
N SER A 624 -32.08 39.04 -3.61
CA SER A 624 -32.19 40.24 -2.78
C SER A 624 -31.08 41.20 -3.14
N GLY A 625 -31.47 42.37 -3.56
CA GLY A 625 -30.67 43.45 -4.10
C GLY A 625 -29.48 43.85 -3.27
N GLY A 626 -28.36 43.54 -3.79
CA GLY A 626 -27.04 44.06 -3.55
C GLY A 626 -26.15 43.53 -4.64
N ARG A 627 -25.68 44.42 -5.52
CA ARG A 627 -24.84 44.24 -6.72
C ARG A 627 -24.85 42.81 -7.24
N GLY A 628 -25.64 42.58 -8.32
CA GLY A 628 -25.95 41.24 -8.81
C GLY A 628 -24.74 40.32 -8.81
N LYS A 629 -24.88 39.13 -8.22
CA LYS A 629 -23.95 38.02 -8.45
C LYS A 629 -23.94 37.80 -9.96
N VAL A 630 -22.87 38.21 -10.60
CA VAL A 630 -22.65 37.93 -12.02
C VAL A 630 -22.43 36.42 -12.09
N GLU A 631 -23.35 35.70 -12.70
CA GLU A 631 -23.16 34.31 -13.00
C GLU A 631 -21.93 34.21 -13.92
N PRO A 632 -20.87 33.44 -13.53
CA PRO A 632 -19.68 33.39 -14.36
C PRO A 632 -19.99 32.63 -15.65
N PRO A 633 -19.35 33.00 -16.77
CA PRO A 633 -19.47 32.28 -18.02
C PRO A 633 -18.97 30.82 -17.87
N GLU A 634 -19.47 29.96 -18.73
CA GLU A 634 -18.90 28.59 -18.87
C GLU A 634 -17.47 28.68 -19.42
N ILE A 635 -16.55 27.85 -18.88
CA ILE A 635 -15.18 27.81 -19.38
C ILE A 635 -15.00 26.50 -20.13
N HIS A 636 -14.56 26.60 -21.38
CA HIS A 636 -14.23 25.46 -22.24
C HIS A 636 -12.75 25.47 -22.53
N GLN A 637 -12.05 24.42 -22.06
CA GLN A 637 -10.65 24.19 -22.44
C GLN A 637 -10.62 23.53 -23.81
N VAL A 638 -9.89 24.13 -24.75
CA VAL A 638 -9.81 23.69 -26.15
C VAL A 638 -8.43 23.08 -26.40
N GLN A 639 -8.39 21.79 -26.72
CA GLN A 639 -7.17 21.08 -27.06
C GLN A 639 -6.84 21.13 -28.55
N ALA A 640 -5.60 20.76 -28.92
CA ALA A 640 -5.14 20.82 -30.30
C ALA A 640 -5.98 19.97 -31.29
N ASP A 641 -6.46 18.83 -30.82
CA ASP A 641 -7.23 17.84 -31.57
C ASP A 641 -8.76 18.11 -31.58
N ASP A 642 -9.25 19.06 -30.78
CA ASP A 642 -10.68 19.40 -30.69
C ASP A 642 -11.10 20.41 -31.80
N GLN A 643 -11.06 19.92 -33.04
CA GLN A 643 -11.40 20.72 -34.20
C GLN A 643 -12.77 21.41 -34.11
N ASN A 644 -13.77 20.73 -33.55
CA ASN A 644 -15.12 21.30 -33.40
C ASN A 644 -15.14 22.51 -32.46
N LYS A 645 -14.51 22.43 -31.28
CA LYS A 645 -14.43 23.55 -30.36
C LYS A 645 -13.56 24.67 -30.92
N ARG A 646 -12.48 24.35 -31.65
CA ARG A 646 -11.62 25.33 -32.32
C ARG A 646 -12.39 26.15 -33.38
N GLU A 647 -13.18 25.48 -34.22
CA GLU A 647 -13.97 26.14 -35.26
C GLU A 647 -15.10 26.98 -34.66
N VAL A 648 -15.85 26.47 -33.69
CA VAL A 648 -16.93 27.17 -33.00
C VAL A 648 -16.43 28.45 -32.31
N ALA A 649 -15.27 28.36 -31.64
CA ALA A 649 -14.69 29.48 -30.90
C ALA A 649 -13.86 30.43 -31.77
N GLY A 650 -13.62 30.12 -33.05
CA GLY A 650 -12.73 30.90 -33.93
C GLY A 650 -11.24 30.80 -33.55
N LEU A 651 -10.84 29.79 -32.76
CA LEU A 651 -9.47 29.55 -32.31
C LEU A 651 -8.73 28.62 -33.29
N THR A 652 -8.69 29.03 -34.57
CA THR A 652 -8.17 28.19 -35.66
C THR A 652 -6.64 28.25 -35.80
N ASP A 653 -6.04 29.36 -35.36
CA ASP A 653 -4.59 29.56 -35.45
C ASP A 653 -3.85 28.94 -34.24
N ASP A 654 -2.61 28.48 -34.45
CA ASP A 654 -1.82 27.85 -33.39
C ASP A 654 -1.32 28.84 -32.32
N ASP A 655 -1.39 30.13 -32.60
CA ASP A 655 -1.14 31.23 -31.66
C ASP A 655 -2.42 31.82 -31.02
N ALA A 656 -3.60 31.21 -31.23
CA ALA A 656 -4.85 31.58 -30.57
C ALA A 656 -4.75 31.34 -29.06
N VAL A 657 -5.40 32.21 -28.25
CA VAL A 657 -5.28 32.17 -26.78
C VAL A 657 -6.62 31.96 -26.10
N VAL A 658 -7.58 32.84 -26.33
CA VAL A 658 -8.87 32.85 -25.68
C VAL A 658 -9.91 33.56 -26.56
N ALA A 659 -11.15 33.09 -26.51
CA ALA A 659 -12.30 33.74 -27.14
C ALA A 659 -13.46 33.75 -26.14
N TYR A 660 -14.19 34.87 -26.12
CA TYR A 660 -15.41 35.03 -25.35
C TYR A 660 -16.60 35.21 -26.26
N MET A 661 -17.56 34.31 -26.14
CA MET A 661 -18.82 34.35 -26.88
C MET A 661 -19.92 34.79 -25.93
N THR A 662 -20.44 36.00 -26.15
CA THR A 662 -21.57 36.56 -25.38
C THR A 662 -22.87 35.89 -25.78
N ASP A 663 -23.70 35.52 -24.80
CA ASP A 663 -25.07 35.08 -25.03
C ASP A 663 -26.05 36.23 -24.73
N SER A 664 -27.11 36.33 -25.51
CA SER A 664 -28.14 37.37 -25.31
C SER A 664 -28.93 37.20 -24.01
N ASP A 665 -29.02 35.98 -23.49
CA ASP A 665 -29.84 35.62 -22.33
C ASP A 665 -29.05 34.99 -21.17
N GLY A 666 -27.70 34.90 -21.26
CA GLY A 666 -26.84 34.21 -20.30
C GLY A 666 -25.45 34.83 -20.09
N PRO A 667 -24.63 34.25 -19.22
CA PRO A 667 -23.28 34.74 -18.92
C PRO A 667 -22.28 34.54 -20.07
N GLY A 668 -22.69 33.81 -21.14
CA GLY A 668 -21.81 33.46 -22.27
C GLY A 668 -20.82 32.33 -21.99
N ASP A 669 -19.98 32.04 -22.99
CA ASP A 669 -18.99 30.99 -23.01
C ASP A 669 -17.58 31.53 -23.25
N VAL A 670 -16.60 31.11 -22.46
CA VAL A 670 -15.17 31.43 -22.67
C VAL A 670 -14.41 30.19 -23.10
N PHE A 671 -13.82 30.27 -24.27
CA PHE A 671 -12.99 29.19 -24.83
C PHE A 671 -11.51 29.55 -24.66
N VAL A 672 -10.78 28.73 -23.92
CA VAL A 672 -9.35 28.94 -23.64
C VAL A 672 -8.52 27.90 -24.38
N ALA A 673 -7.63 28.36 -25.27
CA ALA A 673 -6.74 27.47 -26.02
C ALA A 673 -5.64 26.90 -25.13
N MET A 674 -5.63 25.58 -25.00
CA MET A 674 -4.60 24.85 -24.25
C MET A 674 -3.43 24.40 -25.15
N PHE A 675 -3.53 24.61 -26.45
CA PHE A 675 -2.57 24.22 -27.49
C PHE A 675 -1.66 25.36 -27.98
N ASN A 676 -1.75 26.53 -27.37
CA ASN A 676 -1.02 27.71 -27.82
C ASN A 676 0.49 27.51 -27.79
N GLU A 677 1.19 27.77 -28.90
CA GLU A 677 2.64 27.59 -29.04
C GLU A 677 3.48 28.34 -27.98
N THR A 678 2.94 29.40 -27.40
CA THR A 678 3.63 30.19 -26.36
C THR A 678 3.61 29.49 -25.00
N ILE A 679 2.54 28.75 -24.69
CA ILE A 679 2.33 28.12 -23.39
C ILE A 679 2.68 26.61 -23.36
N GLU A 680 2.60 25.94 -24.49
CA GLU A 680 2.87 24.51 -24.60
C GLU A 680 4.25 24.11 -24.04
N PRO A 681 5.36 24.81 -24.38
CA PRO A 681 6.67 24.49 -23.80
C PRO A 681 6.74 24.68 -22.28
N LEU A 682 5.94 25.60 -21.73
CA LEU A 682 5.89 25.85 -20.28
C LEU A 682 5.06 24.78 -19.55
N ARG A 683 4.01 24.27 -20.20
CA ARG A 683 3.25 23.10 -19.70
C ARG A 683 4.11 21.85 -19.73
N ALA A 684 4.93 21.67 -20.76
CA ALA A 684 5.79 20.52 -20.95
C ALA A 684 6.89 20.34 -19.88
N THR A 685 7.22 21.41 -19.14
CA THR A 685 8.25 21.36 -18.07
C THR A 685 7.77 20.77 -16.75
N ASN A 686 6.51 20.34 -16.63
CA ASN A 686 5.92 19.89 -15.38
C ASN A 686 6.01 18.37 -15.20
N ASP A 687 6.34 17.97 -13.98
CA ASP A 687 6.77 16.60 -13.65
C ASP A 687 5.65 15.62 -13.23
N THR A 688 4.40 16.05 -13.09
CA THR A 688 3.30 15.18 -12.68
C THR A 688 1.96 15.55 -13.30
N GLU A 689 1.11 14.54 -13.58
CA GLU A 689 -0.25 14.71 -14.07
C GLU A 689 -1.08 15.66 -13.17
N ARG A 690 -1.04 15.45 -11.85
CA ARG A 690 -1.75 16.31 -10.88
C ARG A 690 -1.30 17.78 -10.93
N THR A 691 -0.01 18.01 -11.14
CA THR A 691 0.55 19.37 -11.25
C THR A 691 0.10 20.04 -12.54
N VAL A 692 0.11 19.31 -13.67
CA VAL A 692 -0.39 19.79 -14.96
C VAL A 692 -1.87 20.16 -14.87
N GLU A 693 -2.72 19.29 -14.32
CA GLU A 693 -4.14 19.56 -14.11
C GLU A 693 -4.39 20.81 -13.26
N GLN A 694 -3.59 21.02 -12.23
CA GLN A 694 -3.71 22.21 -11.39
C GLN A 694 -3.34 23.48 -12.14
N TYR A 695 -2.28 23.46 -12.94
CA TYR A 695 -1.83 24.58 -13.72
C TYR A 695 -2.80 24.92 -14.86
N ASP A 696 -3.29 23.93 -15.56
CA ASP A 696 -4.26 24.10 -16.62
C ASP A 696 -5.56 24.76 -16.11
N ARG A 697 -6.05 24.32 -14.95
CA ARG A 697 -7.21 24.91 -14.30
C ARG A 697 -7.00 26.38 -13.92
N GLN A 698 -5.84 26.68 -13.32
CA GLN A 698 -5.49 28.05 -12.93
C GLN A 698 -5.35 28.94 -14.16
N TYR A 699 -4.64 28.47 -15.17
CA TYR A 699 -4.47 29.16 -16.43
C TYR A 699 -5.81 29.45 -17.09
N ALA A 700 -6.68 28.46 -17.24
CA ALA A 700 -7.98 28.61 -17.84
C ALA A 700 -8.85 29.66 -17.10
N ALA A 701 -8.90 29.62 -15.77
CA ALA A 701 -9.66 30.54 -14.95
C ALA A 701 -9.12 31.99 -15.04
N TYR A 702 -7.81 32.18 -14.99
CA TYR A 702 -7.22 33.54 -15.11
C TYR A 702 -7.33 34.10 -16.52
N MET A 703 -7.18 33.29 -17.56
CA MET A 703 -7.40 33.75 -18.94
C MET A 703 -8.85 34.12 -19.18
N ALA A 704 -9.79 33.32 -18.70
CA ALA A 704 -11.21 33.66 -18.76
C ALA A 704 -11.54 34.95 -18.01
N PHE A 705 -10.97 35.16 -16.82
CA PHE A 705 -11.14 36.40 -16.06
C PHE A 705 -10.65 37.62 -16.84
N ASN A 706 -9.41 37.55 -17.36
CA ASN A 706 -8.86 38.66 -18.15
C ASN A 706 -9.71 38.98 -19.38
N GLU A 707 -10.22 37.95 -20.05
CA GLU A 707 -11.04 38.17 -21.27
C GLU A 707 -12.41 38.74 -20.95
N VAL A 708 -13.06 38.27 -19.88
CA VAL A 708 -14.35 38.85 -19.42
C VAL A 708 -14.17 40.29 -18.96
N MET A 709 -13.11 40.63 -18.25
CA MET A 709 -12.83 42.01 -17.82
C MET A 709 -12.52 42.90 -19.01
N ARG A 710 -11.71 42.45 -19.95
CA ARG A 710 -11.42 43.17 -21.20
C ARG A 710 -12.70 43.45 -21.99
N HIS A 711 -13.61 42.48 -22.06
CA HIS A 711 -14.87 42.66 -22.80
C HIS A 711 -15.75 43.71 -22.14
N ARG A 712 -15.85 43.71 -20.80
CA ARG A 712 -16.60 44.74 -20.03
C ARG A 712 -15.98 46.13 -20.21
N GLU A 713 -14.66 46.26 -20.22
CA GLU A 713 -13.99 47.53 -20.48
C GLU A 713 -14.28 48.05 -21.88
N LEU A 714 -14.32 47.17 -22.89
CA LEU A 714 -14.67 47.54 -24.26
C LEU A 714 -16.11 47.93 -24.43
N GLU A 715 -17.06 47.38 -23.67
CA GLU A 715 -18.46 47.78 -23.64
C GLU A 715 -18.66 49.18 -23.02
N GLU A 716 -17.79 49.60 -22.11
CA GLU A 716 -17.80 50.90 -21.47
C GLU A 716 -17.08 52.00 -22.27
N MET A 717 -16.29 51.61 -23.31
CA MET A 717 -15.56 52.56 -24.14
C MET A 717 -16.38 53.02 -25.37
N ASP A 718 -16.66 54.29 -25.45
CA ASP A 718 -17.41 54.93 -26.56
C ASP A 718 -16.57 55.19 -27.84
N ASP A 719 -15.25 54.91 -27.82
CA ASP A 719 -14.32 55.22 -28.91
C ASP A 719 -13.47 54.00 -29.37
N GLU A 720 -13.02 54.01 -30.62
CA GLU A 720 -12.27 53.05 -31.43
C GLU A 720 -11.79 51.75 -30.71
N GLN A 721 -12.43 50.65 -31.03
CA GLN A 721 -11.97 49.31 -30.56
C GLN A 721 -10.53 48.99 -31.03
N PRO A 722 -9.70 48.36 -30.18
CA PRO A 722 -8.34 47.95 -30.55
C PRO A 722 -8.40 46.95 -31.70
N SER A 723 -7.39 46.97 -32.57
CA SER A 723 -7.29 46.01 -33.68
C SER A 723 -7.12 44.59 -33.19
N ASP A 724 -7.67 43.59 -33.91
CA ASP A 724 -7.56 42.17 -33.58
C ASP A 724 -6.10 41.72 -33.37
N ALA A 725 -5.17 42.25 -34.17
CA ALA A 725 -3.74 41.95 -34.03
C ALA A 725 -3.14 42.48 -32.71
N TYR A 726 -3.64 43.61 -32.19
CA TYR A 726 -3.23 44.12 -30.89
C TYR A 726 -3.80 43.26 -29.77
N VAL A 727 -5.10 42.92 -29.83
CA VAL A 727 -5.75 42.06 -28.85
C VAL A 727 -5.05 40.69 -28.74
N LYS A 728 -4.81 40.03 -29.86
CA LYS A 728 -4.15 38.76 -29.92
C LYS A 728 -2.74 38.82 -29.33
N ARG A 729 -1.96 39.87 -29.60
CA ARG A 729 -0.63 40.06 -29.03
C ARG A 729 -0.66 40.23 -27.51
N GLU A 730 -1.62 40.99 -26.98
CA GLU A 730 -1.79 41.19 -25.55
C GLU A 730 -2.25 39.89 -24.85
N GLN A 731 -3.19 39.16 -25.42
CA GLN A 731 -3.63 37.88 -24.93
C GLN A 731 -2.43 36.90 -24.84
N ASN A 732 -1.61 36.79 -25.87
CA ASN A 732 -0.39 35.95 -25.86
C ASN A 732 0.61 36.42 -24.79
N ARG A 733 0.79 37.71 -24.57
CA ARG A 733 1.66 38.26 -23.53
C ARG A 733 1.15 37.90 -22.14
N VAL A 734 -0.13 38.02 -21.90
CA VAL A 734 -0.77 37.64 -20.62
C VAL A 734 -0.67 36.14 -20.40
N ALA A 735 -0.97 35.33 -21.41
CA ALA A 735 -0.88 33.88 -21.35
C ALA A 735 0.55 33.39 -20.96
N ALA A 736 1.57 33.87 -21.65
CA ALA A 736 2.96 33.52 -21.34
C ALA A 736 3.39 33.97 -19.94
N THR A 737 2.92 35.14 -19.50
CA THR A 737 3.23 35.68 -18.18
C THR A 737 2.56 34.86 -17.07
N LEU A 738 1.27 34.54 -17.22
CA LEU A 738 0.54 33.67 -16.31
C LEU A 738 1.16 32.30 -16.18
N MET A 739 1.47 31.64 -17.29
CA MET A 739 2.10 30.31 -17.23
C MET A 739 3.44 30.32 -16.54
N ARG A 740 4.30 31.32 -16.78
CA ARG A 740 5.56 31.46 -16.05
C ARG A 740 5.36 31.67 -14.55
N SER A 741 4.35 32.45 -14.16
CA SER A 741 4.00 32.67 -12.76
C SER A 741 3.48 31.39 -12.09
N ILE A 742 2.58 30.68 -12.76
CA ILE A 742 1.99 29.43 -12.28
C ILE A 742 3.05 28.33 -12.13
N THR A 743 4.01 28.25 -13.07
CA THR A 743 5.11 27.26 -13.07
C THR A 743 6.31 27.65 -12.19
N GLY A 744 6.22 28.74 -11.43
CA GLY A 744 7.25 29.14 -10.44
C GLY A 744 8.42 29.98 -11.01
N GLY A 745 8.25 30.56 -12.21
CA GLY A 745 9.32 31.32 -12.88
C GLY A 745 9.41 32.81 -12.57
N LEU A 746 8.42 33.43 -11.88
CA LEU A 746 8.39 34.87 -11.55
C LEU A 746 7.62 35.13 -10.26
N ASN A 747 8.08 36.13 -9.50
CA ASN A 747 7.34 36.67 -8.37
C ASN A 747 6.11 37.46 -8.87
N PRO A 748 4.92 37.36 -8.23
CA PRO A 748 3.73 38.14 -8.62
C PRO A 748 3.95 39.65 -8.71
N ASP A 749 4.87 40.18 -7.90
CA ASP A 749 5.25 41.61 -7.88
C ASP A 749 5.99 42.09 -9.16
N ASP A 750 6.53 41.16 -9.96
CA ASP A 750 7.20 41.45 -11.24
C ASP A 750 6.22 41.59 -12.41
N LEU A 751 4.93 41.29 -12.18
CA LEU A 751 3.95 41.17 -13.24
C LEU A 751 3.38 42.52 -13.72
N GLY A 752 3.57 43.62 -13.02
CA GLY A 752 3.16 44.97 -13.48
C GLY A 752 1.80 44.99 -14.16
N VAL A 753 0.82 44.24 -13.63
CA VAL A 753 -0.54 44.20 -14.15
C VAL A 753 -1.23 45.43 -13.58
N VAL A 754 -1.33 46.47 -14.42
CA VAL A 754 -2.23 47.61 -14.19
C VAL A 754 -3.49 47.35 -15.02
#